data_4742bb2a599f19dfbbc00b31f453ce21
#
_entry.id   4742bb2a599f19dfbbc00b31f453ce21
#
_cell.length_a   1.000
_cell.length_b   1.000
_cell.length_c   1.000
_cell.angle_alpha   90.00
_cell.angle_beta   90.00
_cell.angle_gamma   90.00
#
_symmetry.space_group_name_H-M   'P 1'
#
loop_
_entity.id
_entity.type
_entity.pdbx_description
1 polymer ?
#
loop_
_entity_poly.entity_id
_entity_poly.type
_entity_poly.pdbx_seq_one_letter_code
_entity_poly.pdbx_strand_id
1 'polypeptide(L)'
;VNKLLVIGFSFGYLALLFGVAYAAERRSATRQSLVANPYVYALSMAVYCTAWAYYGSVGRAAHQGLSFVGIYLGPALLAPAWWLVLRKIVRVCRQQRLTSIADFISARYGKSAALGALVTVVCVLGVVPYIALQIKAISGSFVVLIGSGGRVEASVAALFTAGVLAVFTILFGVRSVEATERHEGIVLAVALESLVKLLAFLVLGGFVTFGLFHGFADVFNQAAAQPALARLFTLHGAGTSSAEWFTLLVLSMSAVLLLPRQFQVAVVENVAEDHLRKAMWLFPLYLLIINIFVLPIAFGGMLRLGGGSFDADTFVLALPLATGHSWLALLTYLGGLSAASSMIIVETVALSVMSSNHLLMPLLVREVSGRSGAQPRRFAYLGRVALQSRRGAVVLVLALAYGYYAAVGHQLPLVNTGLVSFAAVAQFVPAVLGGLYWKGGTRRGATLGLLAGFAVWFFTLVVPTVVGPGRLPESILTAGVGGISALRPGALLGLEGLDYLSHGLFWSWFFNIGLYVGASLAWPPSALELRQADVFVDVFRRRSLAEEVAGWQGHPLLPDVRALLLGFLGKKRTNQALQTFAKRFPDALVINNEQVVGASYQPTATDLGSQAQALGTTHQAPNPADPRLLLYAEKLLAGTLGPASARLLLASVAGEEQISYDNVVGILKESQQLLEANRQLQKQSRQLQRLTDELRQAYQQLQALDQQKDEFLYTVTHELRTPLTSIRALAEILADNPDLEEEERERFHNTIGREAERLTRLISLILDLEKLESGQTTLVRAPVALAEVAAEAAEAVGQLARAKGIALHLDVPAELPPLPADRDRLMQVLINLLSNAVKACPLGGTGRIGLLAWPAADALLLCVEDNGKGIAQAEHHQIFDKFFQAQHQNMRKPEGSGLGLAITKKLVELHQGRIWVESAPEQGARFFVELPLAPPVRATAPFSTSYSL
;
A
#
# COMPACT_ATOMS: atom_id res chain seq x y z
N VAL A 1 31.69 -18.61 29.17
CA VAL A 1 31.13 -17.60 30.08
C VAL A 1 30.56 -18.30 31.31
N ASN A 2 30.64 -17.67 32.50
CA ASN A 2 30.12 -18.27 33.75
C ASN A 2 28.60 -18.53 33.64
N LYS A 3 28.15 -19.75 33.91
CA LYS A 3 26.75 -20.23 33.81
C LYS A 3 25.78 -19.36 34.65
N LEU A 4 26.16 -19.01 35.88
CA LEU A 4 25.32 -18.17 36.75
C LEU A 4 25.13 -16.75 36.19
N LEU A 5 26.17 -16.21 35.56
CA LEU A 5 26.12 -14.90 34.93
C LEU A 5 25.17 -14.91 33.72
N VAL A 6 25.22 -15.91 32.86
CA VAL A 6 24.32 -16.05 31.72
C VAL A 6 22.85 -16.18 32.18
N ILE A 7 22.62 -17.01 33.21
CA ILE A 7 21.29 -17.17 33.79
C ILE A 7 20.82 -15.82 34.39
N GLY A 8 21.67 -15.13 35.16
CA GLY A 8 21.32 -13.84 35.77
C GLY A 8 20.98 -12.78 34.75
N PHE A 9 21.73 -12.67 33.63
CA PHE A 9 21.44 -11.75 32.54
C PHE A 9 20.13 -12.12 31.81
N SER A 10 19.89 -13.42 31.57
CA SER A 10 18.65 -13.89 30.96
C SER A 10 17.41 -13.52 31.78
N PHE A 11 17.46 -13.78 33.10
CA PHE A 11 16.38 -13.40 34.01
C PHE A 11 16.25 -11.89 34.18
N GLY A 12 17.33 -11.15 34.27
CA GLY A 12 17.33 -9.70 34.34
C GLY A 12 16.69 -9.08 33.11
N TYR A 13 17.01 -9.63 31.93
CA TYR A 13 16.37 -9.18 30.67
C TYR A 13 14.88 -9.51 30.64
N LEU A 14 14.47 -10.73 30.98
CA LEU A 14 13.05 -11.09 31.06
C LEU A 14 12.31 -10.24 32.11
N ALA A 15 12.91 -9.97 33.27
CA ALA A 15 12.33 -9.07 34.30
C ALA A 15 12.17 -7.63 33.77
N LEU A 16 13.11 -7.14 32.96
CA LEU A 16 13.00 -5.85 32.27
C LEU A 16 11.80 -5.84 31.33
N LEU A 17 11.62 -6.89 30.50
CA LEU A 17 10.45 -7.01 29.63
C LEU A 17 9.15 -7.05 30.40
N PHE A 18 9.10 -7.76 31.54
CA PHE A 18 7.97 -7.76 32.45
C PHE A 18 7.66 -6.36 32.97
N GLY A 19 8.69 -5.63 33.41
CA GLY A 19 8.55 -4.26 33.91
C GLY A 19 8.00 -3.30 32.85
N VAL A 20 8.52 -3.40 31.61
CA VAL A 20 8.07 -2.59 30.45
C VAL A 20 6.63 -2.91 30.08
N ALA A 21 6.27 -4.19 29.99
CA ALA A 21 4.92 -4.62 29.68
C ALA A 21 3.93 -4.15 30.75
N TYR A 22 4.27 -4.30 32.04
CA TYR A 22 3.45 -3.83 33.17
C TYR A 22 3.27 -2.31 33.18
N ALA A 23 4.36 -1.55 32.95
CA ALA A 23 4.33 -0.09 32.90
C ALA A 23 3.48 0.43 31.75
N ALA A 24 3.55 -0.22 30.56
CA ALA A 24 2.74 0.13 29.41
C ALA A 24 1.24 -0.05 29.68
N GLU A 25 0.87 -1.20 30.27
CA GLU A 25 -0.53 -1.47 30.60
C GLU A 25 -1.09 -0.51 31.67
N ARG A 26 -0.29 -0.17 32.67
CA ARG A 26 -0.71 0.80 33.71
C ARG A 26 -0.92 2.19 33.10
N ARG A 27 -0.08 2.62 32.16
CA ARG A 27 -0.25 3.90 31.46
C ARG A 27 -1.45 3.88 30.51
N SER A 28 -1.70 2.79 29.84
CA SER A 28 -2.89 2.63 28.99
C SER A 28 -4.19 2.83 29.77
N ALA A 29 -4.25 2.33 30.99
CA ALA A 29 -5.39 2.53 31.89
C ALA A 29 -5.65 4.03 32.22
N THR A 30 -4.63 4.90 32.12
CA THR A 30 -4.70 6.36 32.35
C THR A 30 -4.87 7.19 31.07
N ARG A 31 -5.25 6.58 29.96
CA ARG A 31 -5.42 7.17 28.61
C ARG A 31 -4.15 7.69 27.92
N GLN A 32 -2.97 7.35 28.39
CA GLN A 32 -1.68 7.68 27.76
C GLN A 32 -1.09 6.46 27.04
N SER A 33 -1.69 6.05 25.94
CA SER A 33 -1.22 4.91 25.16
C SER A 33 0.09 5.25 24.42
N LEU A 34 1.17 4.52 24.73
CA LEU A 34 2.46 4.58 24.01
C LEU A 34 2.40 3.87 22.65
N VAL A 35 1.49 2.92 22.51
CA VAL A 35 1.31 2.13 21.27
C VAL A 35 0.56 2.91 20.18
N ALA A 36 -0.07 4.02 20.54
CA ALA A 36 -0.66 4.96 19.57
C ALA A 36 0.40 5.67 18.70
N ASN A 37 1.69 5.42 18.96
CA ASN A 37 2.79 5.97 18.16
C ASN A 37 3.07 5.09 16.93
N PRO A 38 3.06 5.65 15.69
CA PRO A 38 3.32 4.89 14.47
C PRO A 38 4.74 4.28 14.38
N TYR A 39 5.71 4.85 15.10
CA TYR A 39 7.09 4.30 15.16
C TYR A 39 7.14 3.03 16.02
N VAL A 40 6.44 3.00 17.15
CA VAL A 40 6.30 1.79 17.99
C VAL A 40 5.61 0.68 17.21
N TYR A 41 4.55 1.01 16.48
CA TYR A 41 3.87 0.08 15.59
C TYR A 41 4.80 -0.47 14.50
N ALA A 42 5.53 0.39 13.78
CA ALA A 42 6.46 -0.05 12.75
C ALA A 42 7.58 -0.95 13.31
N LEU A 43 8.11 -0.62 14.50
CA LEU A 43 9.13 -1.40 15.18
C LEU A 43 8.59 -2.74 15.69
N SER A 44 7.35 -2.81 16.17
CA SER A 44 6.72 -4.07 16.57
C SER A 44 6.51 -5.04 15.41
N MET A 45 6.32 -4.55 14.19
CA MET A 45 6.26 -5.40 12.99
C MET A 45 7.57 -6.15 12.72
N ALA A 46 8.70 -5.68 13.26
CA ALA A 46 9.98 -6.38 13.20
C ALA A 46 10.02 -7.68 14.05
N VAL A 47 8.90 -8.10 14.67
CA VAL A 47 8.68 -9.47 15.15
C VAL A 47 8.87 -10.52 14.04
N TYR A 48 8.82 -10.09 12.77
CA TYR A 48 9.20 -10.89 11.60
C TYR A 48 10.63 -11.44 11.72
N CYS A 49 11.57 -10.62 12.20
CA CYS A 49 12.95 -11.01 12.43
C CYS A 49 13.09 -11.79 13.75
N THR A 50 13.02 -13.11 13.67
CA THR A 50 13.11 -14.06 14.79
C THR A 50 14.55 -14.56 14.97
N ALA A 51 14.79 -15.51 15.88
CA ALA A 51 16.09 -16.17 15.98
C ALA A 51 16.56 -16.81 14.66
N TRP A 52 15.61 -17.21 13.81
CA TRP A 52 15.93 -17.67 12.46
C TRP A 52 16.59 -16.57 11.62
N ALA A 53 16.09 -15.32 11.69
CA ALA A 53 16.70 -14.17 11.04
C ALA A 53 18.04 -13.77 11.70
N TYR A 54 18.18 -14.00 13.00
CA TYR A 54 19.34 -13.58 13.79
C TYR A 54 20.54 -14.54 13.64
N TYR A 55 20.30 -15.84 13.70
CA TYR A 55 21.29 -16.89 13.58
C TYR A 55 21.27 -17.56 12.21
N GLY A 56 20.11 -18.01 11.76
CA GLY A 56 19.96 -18.80 10.54
C GLY A 56 20.28 -18.03 9.26
N SER A 57 20.13 -16.69 9.22
CA SER A 57 20.56 -15.91 8.06
C SER A 57 22.07 -15.95 7.86
N VAL A 58 22.84 -15.93 8.93
CA VAL A 58 24.29 -16.04 8.90
C VAL A 58 24.70 -17.45 8.46
N GLY A 59 24.06 -18.49 9.02
CA GLY A 59 24.28 -19.86 8.60
C GLY A 59 23.93 -20.10 7.13
N ARG A 60 22.77 -19.57 6.66
CA ARG A 60 22.41 -19.68 5.25
C ARG A 60 23.38 -18.92 4.34
N ALA A 61 23.80 -17.72 4.72
CA ALA A 61 24.80 -16.95 3.98
C ALA A 61 26.14 -17.67 3.87
N ALA A 62 26.55 -18.39 4.92
CA ALA A 62 27.76 -19.19 4.90
C ALA A 62 27.70 -20.42 3.95
N HIS A 63 26.52 -21.00 3.76
CA HIS A 63 26.32 -22.15 2.88
C HIS A 63 25.84 -21.81 1.47
N GLN A 64 24.96 -20.82 1.34
CA GLN A 64 24.25 -20.48 0.10
C GLN A 64 24.42 -19.01 -0.32
N GLY A 65 25.39 -18.29 0.26
CA GLY A 65 25.73 -16.92 -0.13
C GLY A 65 24.53 -15.98 -0.13
N LEU A 66 24.32 -15.28 -1.26
CA LEU A 66 23.27 -14.27 -1.43
C LEU A 66 21.85 -14.80 -1.39
N SER A 67 21.61 -16.12 -1.35
CA SER A 67 20.26 -16.68 -1.38
C SER A 67 19.40 -16.23 -0.20
N PHE A 68 19.99 -15.91 0.96
CA PHE A 68 19.27 -15.43 2.15
C PHE A 68 18.53 -14.12 1.90
N VAL A 69 19.00 -13.28 0.97
CA VAL A 69 18.40 -11.97 0.64
C VAL A 69 16.97 -12.11 0.18
N GLY A 70 16.61 -13.18 -0.54
CA GLY A 70 15.26 -13.44 -1.03
C GLY A 70 14.20 -13.41 0.07
N ILE A 71 14.56 -13.83 1.28
CA ILE A 71 13.66 -13.89 2.45
C ILE A 71 13.30 -12.50 3.00
N TYR A 72 14.18 -11.53 2.84
CA TYR A 72 13.95 -10.14 3.29
C TYR A 72 13.47 -9.24 2.17
N LEU A 73 13.88 -9.54 0.94
CA LEU A 73 13.47 -8.81 -0.24
C LEU A 73 11.97 -8.99 -0.51
N GLY A 74 11.40 -10.18 -0.28
CA GLY A 74 9.98 -10.44 -0.46
C GLY A 74 9.09 -9.48 0.35
N PRO A 75 9.21 -9.42 1.68
CA PRO A 75 8.48 -8.45 2.51
C PRO A 75 8.73 -6.99 2.13
N ALA A 76 9.96 -6.63 1.74
CA ALA A 76 10.30 -5.28 1.33
C ALA A 76 9.61 -4.89 0.02
N LEU A 77 9.57 -5.79 -0.97
CA LEU A 77 8.86 -5.60 -2.24
C LEU A 77 7.34 -5.55 -2.07
N LEU A 78 6.81 -6.28 -1.08
CA LEU A 78 5.38 -6.28 -0.78
C LEU A 78 4.92 -5.03 -0.02
N ALA A 79 5.82 -4.35 0.73
CA ALA A 79 5.47 -3.22 1.58
C ALA A 79 4.71 -2.09 0.85
N PRO A 80 5.05 -1.67 -0.36
CA PRO A 80 4.25 -0.71 -1.12
C PRO A 80 2.81 -1.17 -1.36
N ALA A 81 2.60 -2.48 -1.59
CA ALA A 81 1.27 -3.05 -1.79
C ALA A 81 0.44 -3.17 -0.49
N TRP A 82 1.01 -2.91 0.70
CA TRP A 82 0.28 -2.91 1.97
C TRP A 82 -0.87 -1.90 1.97
N TRP A 83 -0.74 -0.79 1.26
CA TRP A 83 -1.84 0.18 1.14
C TRP A 83 -3.08 -0.39 0.44
N LEU A 84 -2.89 -1.34 -0.46
CA LEU A 84 -3.96 -2.02 -1.17
C LEU A 84 -4.48 -3.24 -0.39
N VAL A 85 -3.58 -4.12 0.07
CA VAL A 85 -3.94 -5.41 0.67
C VAL A 85 -4.10 -5.30 2.19
N LEU A 86 -3.05 -4.90 2.91
CA LEU A 86 -3.05 -4.90 4.38
C LEU A 86 -4.03 -3.87 4.96
N ARG A 87 -4.12 -2.68 4.37
CA ARG A 87 -5.12 -1.67 4.76
C ARG A 87 -6.55 -2.22 4.65
N LYS A 88 -6.83 -2.98 3.59
CA LYS A 88 -8.13 -3.59 3.37
C LYS A 88 -8.43 -4.63 4.44
N ILE A 89 -7.44 -5.49 4.77
CA ILE A 89 -7.55 -6.47 5.85
C ILE A 89 -7.80 -5.78 7.20
N VAL A 90 -7.00 -4.77 7.55
CA VAL A 90 -7.14 -4.00 8.80
C VAL A 90 -8.54 -3.39 8.91
N ARG A 91 -9.06 -2.79 7.84
CA ARG A 91 -10.39 -2.18 7.83
C ARG A 91 -11.50 -3.21 8.03
N VAL A 92 -11.44 -4.34 7.32
CA VAL A 92 -12.39 -5.45 7.49
C VAL A 92 -12.36 -5.97 8.93
N CYS A 93 -11.17 -6.27 9.46
CA CYS A 93 -11.01 -6.80 10.80
C CYS A 93 -11.55 -5.84 11.86
N ARG A 94 -11.34 -4.54 11.71
CA ARG A 94 -11.88 -3.53 12.63
C ARG A 94 -13.40 -3.42 12.56
N GLN A 95 -13.97 -3.43 11.35
CA GLN A 95 -15.42 -3.34 11.17
C GLN A 95 -16.15 -4.57 11.69
N GLN A 96 -15.56 -5.76 11.50
CA GLN A 96 -16.14 -7.04 11.90
C GLN A 96 -15.62 -7.55 13.26
N ARG A 97 -14.69 -6.83 13.91
CA ARG A 97 -14.02 -7.21 15.17
C ARG A 97 -13.36 -8.60 15.11
N LEU A 98 -12.65 -8.87 14.01
CA LEU A 98 -11.93 -10.12 13.80
C LEU A 98 -10.55 -10.04 14.47
N THR A 99 -10.17 -11.12 15.14
CA THR A 99 -9.00 -11.16 16.03
C THR A 99 -7.93 -12.14 15.59
N SER A 100 -8.17 -12.86 14.48
CA SER A 100 -7.22 -13.81 13.93
C SER A 100 -7.40 -14.03 12.42
N ILE A 101 -6.41 -14.65 11.78
CA ILE A 101 -6.52 -15.07 10.38
C ILE A 101 -7.63 -16.13 10.19
N ALA A 102 -7.86 -16.98 11.19
CA ALA A 102 -8.94 -17.96 11.15
C ALA A 102 -10.32 -17.29 11.24
N ASP A 103 -10.45 -16.24 12.08
CA ASP A 103 -11.66 -15.41 12.10
C ASP A 103 -11.89 -14.74 10.74
N PHE A 104 -10.84 -14.22 10.12
CA PHE A 104 -10.92 -13.53 8.84
C PHE A 104 -11.45 -14.47 7.73
N ILE A 105 -10.82 -15.63 7.58
CA ILE A 105 -11.23 -16.61 6.56
C ILE A 105 -12.63 -17.18 6.87
N SER A 106 -12.90 -17.55 8.13
CA SER A 106 -14.20 -18.03 8.56
C SER A 106 -15.32 -17.02 8.29
N ALA A 107 -15.12 -15.75 8.66
CA ALA A 107 -16.09 -14.67 8.48
C ALA A 107 -16.39 -14.42 7.00
N ARG A 108 -15.37 -14.41 6.14
CA ARG A 108 -15.53 -14.18 4.70
C ARG A 108 -16.40 -15.24 4.02
N TYR A 109 -16.22 -16.50 4.40
CA TYR A 109 -16.89 -17.65 3.79
C TYR A 109 -18.07 -18.14 4.64
N GLY A 110 -18.99 -17.23 4.96
CA GLY A 110 -20.27 -17.53 5.59
C GLY A 110 -20.20 -17.84 7.08
N LYS A 111 -19.20 -17.31 7.81
CA LYS A 111 -19.00 -17.52 9.26
C LYS A 111 -18.92 -19.00 9.63
N SER A 112 -18.19 -19.78 8.82
CA SER A 112 -18.10 -21.24 8.94
C SER A 112 -17.18 -21.66 10.10
N ALA A 113 -17.73 -22.32 11.11
CA ALA A 113 -16.96 -22.89 12.21
C ALA A 113 -15.98 -23.98 11.73
N ALA A 114 -16.40 -24.83 10.78
CA ALA A 114 -15.55 -25.89 10.23
C ALA A 114 -14.34 -25.33 9.48
N LEU A 115 -14.53 -24.27 8.69
CA LEU A 115 -13.42 -23.61 7.98
C LEU A 115 -12.47 -22.92 8.96
N GLY A 116 -13.00 -22.23 9.98
CA GLY A 116 -12.18 -21.64 11.05
C GLY A 116 -11.37 -22.69 11.82
N ALA A 117 -11.97 -23.85 12.11
CA ALA A 117 -11.28 -24.97 12.74
C ALA A 117 -10.16 -25.52 11.83
N LEU A 118 -10.42 -25.72 10.54
CA LEU A 118 -9.43 -26.16 9.56
C LEU A 118 -8.23 -25.21 9.51
N VAL A 119 -8.47 -23.91 9.36
CA VAL A 119 -7.41 -22.89 9.35
C VAL A 119 -6.60 -22.93 10.64
N THR A 120 -7.27 -23.10 11.81
CA THR A 120 -6.59 -23.18 13.10
C THR A 120 -5.70 -24.42 13.19
N VAL A 121 -6.19 -25.58 12.77
CA VAL A 121 -5.40 -26.82 12.75
C VAL A 121 -4.18 -26.69 11.84
N VAL A 122 -4.36 -26.13 10.63
CA VAL A 122 -3.26 -25.86 9.70
C VAL A 122 -2.22 -24.91 10.32
N CYS A 123 -2.68 -23.85 11.00
CA CYS A 123 -1.76 -22.94 11.71
C CYS A 123 -0.99 -23.64 12.82
N VAL A 124 -1.66 -24.43 13.67
CA VAL A 124 -0.99 -25.15 14.77
C VAL A 124 0.03 -26.12 14.21
N LEU A 125 -0.34 -26.97 13.26
CA LEU A 125 0.56 -27.97 12.67
C LEU A 125 1.71 -27.32 11.88
N GLY A 126 1.44 -26.24 11.15
CA GLY A 126 2.44 -25.53 10.36
C GLY A 126 3.42 -24.70 11.20
N VAL A 127 2.98 -24.18 12.35
CA VAL A 127 3.78 -23.20 13.13
C VAL A 127 4.45 -23.81 14.37
N VAL A 128 3.93 -24.90 14.93
CA VAL A 128 4.57 -25.60 16.06
C VAL A 128 6.04 -25.92 15.79
N PRO A 129 6.44 -26.46 14.61
CA PRO A 129 7.86 -26.65 14.28
C PRO A 129 8.66 -25.34 14.32
N TYR A 130 8.04 -24.21 13.96
CA TYR A 130 8.70 -22.90 13.96
C TYR A 130 8.89 -22.35 15.39
N ILE A 131 7.98 -22.63 16.31
CA ILE A 131 8.16 -22.33 17.76
C ILE A 131 9.28 -23.21 18.33
N ALA A 132 9.28 -24.51 17.99
CA ALA A 132 10.34 -25.43 18.41
C ALA A 132 11.73 -24.97 17.98
N LEU A 133 11.84 -24.41 16.78
CA LEU A 133 13.08 -23.81 16.26
C LEU A 133 13.57 -22.65 17.14
N GLN A 134 12.66 -21.80 17.65
CA GLN A 134 13.05 -20.71 18.56
C GLN A 134 13.55 -21.27 19.91
N ILE A 135 12.89 -22.32 20.42
CA ILE A 135 13.33 -23.01 21.63
C ILE A 135 14.73 -23.62 21.42
N LYS A 136 14.96 -24.25 20.25
CA LYS A 136 16.30 -24.78 19.85
C LYS A 136 17.34 -23.67 19.83
N ALA A 137 17.00 -22.51 19.22
CA ALA A 137 17.93 -21.39 19.11
C ALA A 137 18.36 -20.86 20.50
N ILE A 138 17.41 -20.67 21.44
CA ILE A 138 17.71 -20.21 22.80
C ILE A 138 18.55 -21.25 23.55
N SER A 139 18.13 -22.52 23.55
CA SER A 139 18.85 -23.58 24.27
C SER A 139 20.24 -23.85 23.70
N GLY A 140 20.37 -23.86 22.36
CA GLY A 140 21.64 -24.01 21.67
C GLY A 140 22.60 -22.85 21.95
N SER A 141 22.12 -21.62 21.87
CA SER A 141 22.88 -20.41 22.19
C SER A 141 23.40 -20.41 23.64
N PHE A 142 22.55 -20.85 24.58
CA PHE A 142 22.93 -21.00 25.98
C PHE A 142 24.06 -22.00 26.15
N VAL A 143 23.96 -23.19 25.52
CA VAL A 143 25.01 -24.25 25.59
C VAL A 143 26.32 -23.78 24.98
N VAL A 144 26.29 -23.13 23.81
CA VAL A 144 27.48 -22.54 23.17
C VAL A 144 28.16 -21.53 24.10
N LEU A 145 27.39 -20.67 24.77
CA LEU A 145 27.90 -19.60 25.62
C LEU A 145 28.59 -20.15 26.91
N ILE A 146 28.03 -21.21 27.50
CA ILE A 146 28.61 -21.82 28.72
C ILE A 146 29.73 -22.81 28.41
N GLY A 147 29.93 -23.22 27.15
CA GLY A 147 30.97 -24.15 26.75
C GLY A 147 30.75 -25.61 27.18
N SER A 148 29.51 -25.98 27.58
CA SER A 148 29.15 -27.34 27.97
C SER A 148 28.37 -28.03 26.86
N GLY A 149 28.90 -29.09 26.26
CA GLY A 149 28.33 -29.79 25.11
C GLY A 149 27.25 -30.83 25.44
N GLY A 150 26.60 -30.80 26.59
CA GLY A 150 25.66 -31.83 27.04
C GLY A 150 24.26 -31.73 26.46
N ARG A 151 23.76 -32.80 25.80
CA ARG A 151 22.33 -32.89 25.35
C ARG A 151 21.32 -32.67 26.48
N VAL A 152 21.65 -33.14 27.68
CA VAL A 152 20.81 -33.00 28.88
C VAL A 152 20.64 -31.52 29.24
N GLU A 153 21.71 -30.73 29.22
CA GLU A 153 21.68 -29.31 29.56
C GLU A 153 20.88 -28.51 28.54
N ALA A 154 20.99 -28.83 27.24
CA ALA A 154 20.16 -28.21 26.18
C ALA A 154 18.67 -28.51 26.38
N SER A 155 18.30 -29.75 26.72
CA SER A 155 16.92 -30.14 26.94
C SER A 155 16.32 -29.49 28.19
N VAL A 156 17.12 -29.37 29.27
CA VAL A 156 16.67 -28.68 30.50
C VAL A 156 16.53 -27.17 30.25
N ALA A 157 17.46 -26.55 29.55
CA ALA A 157 17.35 -25.15 29.15
C ALA A 157 16.14 -24.89 28.26
N ALA A 158 15.85 -25.79 27.31
CA ALA A 158 14.69 -25.70 26.42
C ALA A 158 13.35 -25.81 27.19
N LEU A 159 13.23 -26.78 28.11
CA LEU A 159 12.03 -26.95 28.94
C LEU A 159 11.82 -25.74 29.84
N PHE A 160 12.88 -25.27 30.48
CA PHE A 160 12.84 -24.10 31.34
C PHE A 160 12.40 -22.84 30.58
N THR A 161 13.00 -22.61 29.41
CA THR A 161 12.62 -21.50 28.54
C THR A 161 11.14 -21.56 28.15
N ALA A 162 10.66 -22.72 27.71
CA ALA A 162 9.24 -22.91 27.37
C ALA A 162 8.32 -22.60 28.56
N GLY A 163 8.71 -23.04 29.78
CA GLY A 163 7.95 -22.79 31.00
C GLY A 163 7.89 -21.30 31.37
N VAL A 164 9.01 -20.60 31.36
CA VAL A 164 9.06 -19.14 31.68
C VAL A 164 8.27 -18.32 30.66
N LEU A 165 8.41 -18.64 29.37
CA LEU A 165 7.67 -17.95 28.31
C LEU A 165 6.16 -18.27 28.36
N ALA A 166 5.77 -19.48 28.78
CA ALA A 166 4.37 -19.82 29.05
C ALA A 166 3.77 -18.92 30.15
N VAL A 167 4.49 -18.76 31.27
CA VAL A 167 4.07 -17.88 32.36
C VAL A 167 3.96 -16.42 31.89
N PHE A 168 4.96 -15.92 31.15
CA PHE A 168 4.92 -14.57 30.57
C PHE A 168 3.68 -14.39 29.69
N THR A 169 3.47 -15.30 28.75
CA THR A 169 2.36 -15.25 27.80
C THR A 169 1.00 -15.27 28.51
N ILE A 170 0.85 -16.10 29.57
CA ILE A 170 -0.38 -16.18 30.34
C ILE A 170 -0.63 -14.88 31.13
N LEU A 171 0.40 -14.29 31.73
CA LEU A 171 0.27 -13.09 32.57
C LEU A 171 -0.03 -11.83 31.75
N PHE A 172 0.54 -11.67 30.57
CA PHE A 172 0.41 -10.45 29.75
C PHE A 172 -0.40 -10.64 28.48
N GLY A 173 -0.44 -11.85 27.90
CA GLY A 173 -1.11 -12.12 26.64
C GLY A 173 -2.52 -12.66 26.79
N VAL A 174 -2.85 -13.32 27.92
CA VAL A 174 -4.14 -14.00 28.10
C VAL A 174 -4.75 -13.60 29.46
N ARG A 175 -5.08 -12.31 29.58
CA ARG A 175 -5.63 -11.74 30.83
C ARG A 175 -7.15 -11.65 30.84
N SER A 176 -7.75 -11.34 29.68
CA SER A 176 -9.18 -11.15 29.55
C SER A 176 -9.77 -12.07 28.47
N VAL A 177 -11.07 -12.25 28.51
CA VAL A 177 -11.80 -13.02 27.51
C VAL A 177 -11.89 -12.26 26.18
N GLU A 178 -11.82 -10.93 26.21
CA GLU A 178 -11.98 -10.06 25.07
C GLU A 178 -10.69 -10.01 24.25
N ALA A 179 -10.67 -10.74 23.13
CA ALA A 179 -9.51 -10.76 22.22
C ALA A 179 -9.35 -9.46 21.41
N THR A 180 -10.33 -8.56 21.45
CA THR A 180 -10.22 -7.20 20.90
C THR A 180 -9.58 -6.20 21.88
N GLU A 181 -9.30 -6.61 23.11
CA GLU A 181 -8.49 -5.83 24.05
C GLU A 181 -7.05 -5.79 23.52
N ARG A 182 -6.53 -4.59 23.36
CA ARG A 182 -5.15 -4.40 22.89
C ARG A 182 -4.17 -4.82 23.96
N HIS A 183 -3.18 -5.57 23.55
CA HIS A 183 -2.11 -6.02 24.44
C HIS A 183 -0.96 -4.99 24.41
N GLU A 184 -1.22 -3.75 24.87
CA GLU A 184 -0.23 -2.66 24.79
C GLU A 184 1.11 -3.03 25.43
N GLY A 185 1.07 -3.79 26.51
CA GLY A 185 2.27 -4.31 27.16
C GLY A 185 3.11 -5.22 26.25
N ILE A 186 2.45 -6.12 25.52
CA ILE A 186 3.15 -7.02 24.57
C ILE A 186 3.70 -6.24 23.40
N VAL A 187 2.93 -5.33 22.81
CA VAL A 187 3.37 -4.54 21.65
C VAL A 187 4.59 -3.70 21.98
N LEU A 188 4.60 -3.05 23.15
CA LEU A 188 5.75 -2.27 23.59
C LEU A 188 6.97 -3.16 23.91
N ALA A 189 6.75 -4.31 24.57
CA ALA A 189 7.82 -5.29 24.82
C ALA A 189 8.45 -5.78 23.51
N VAL A 190 7.63 -6.16 22.52
CA VAL A 190 8.10 -6.60 21.19
C VAL A 190 8.84 -5.47 20.44
N ALA A 191 8.39 -4.22 20.56
CA ALA A 191 9.11 -3.09 19.99
C ALA A 191 10.49 -2.91 20.64
N LEU A 192 10.59 -3.02 21.99
CA LEU A 192 11.87 -3.00 22.70
C LEU A 192 12.78 -4.17 22.29
N GLU A 193 12.24 -5.39 22.23
CA GLU A 193 12.95 -6.58 21.77
C GLU A 193 13.50 -6.39 20.35
N SER A 194 12.72 -5.75 19.47
CA SER A 194 13.14 -5.45 18.10
C SER A 194 14.31 -4.47 18.05
N LEU A 195 14.37 -3.52 18.98
CA LEU A 195 15.49 -2.60 19.12
C LEU A 195 16.73 -3.30 19.69
N VAL A 196 16.57 -4.11 20.74
CA VAL A 196 17.68 -4.83 21.38
C VAL A 196 18.38 -5.79 20.41
N LYS A 197 17.61 -6.62 19.68
CA LYS A 197 18.19 -7.53 18.68
C LYS A 197 18.89 -6.79 17.54
N LEU A 198 18.33 -5.66 17.08
CA LEU A 198 18.97 -4.85 16.05
C LEU A 198 20.31 -4.30 16.53
N LEU A 199 20.33 -3.63 17.69
CA LEU A 199 21.54 -3.04 18.26
C LEU A 199 22.62 -4.09 18.52
N ALA A 200 22.25 -5.24 19.12
CA ALA A 200 23.20 -6.34 19.38
C ALA A 200 23.81 -6.87 18.08
N PHE A 201 23.01 -7.02 17.02
CA PHE A 201 23.49 -7.49 15.71
C PHE A 201 24.40 -6.47 15.02
N LEU A 202 24.07 -5.18 15.10
CA LEU A 202 24.90 -4.10 14.54
C LEU A 202 26.24 -3.96 15.27
N VAL A 203 26.25 -4.06 16.61
CA VAL A 203 27.49 -4.03 17.41
C VAL A 203 28.37 -5.22 17.05
N LEU A 204 27.81 -6.42 16.94
CA LEU A 204 28.56 -7.60 16.48
C LEU A 204 29.13 -7.42 15.08
N GLY A 205 28.28 -7.00 14.15
CA GLY A 205 28.65 -6.78 12.75
C GLY A 205 29.74 -5.72 12.59
N GLY A 206 29.65 -4.62 13.35
CA GLY A 206 30.67 -3.58 13.42
C GLY A 206 31.99 -4.14 13.98
N PHE A 207 31.93 -4.94 15.06
CA PHE A 207 33.12 -5.60 15.63
C PHE A 207 33.76 -6.56 14.62
N VAL A 208 32.98 -7.40 13.94
CA VAL A 208 33.52 -8.32 12.94
C VAL A 208 34.13 -7.54 11.76
N THR A 209 33.42 -6.58 11.20
CA THR A 209 33.84 -5.88 9.99
C THR A 209 35.04 -4.94 10.22
N PHE A 210 35.06 -4.21 11.32
CA PHE A 210 36.07 -3.18 11.60
C PHE A 210 37.03 -3.53 12.75
N GLY A 211 36.69 -4.48 13.60
CA GLY A 211 37.54 -4.94 14.68
C GLY A 211 38.37 -6.19 14.36
N LEU A 212 37.79 -7.18 13.63
CA LEU A 212 38.51 -8.38 13.20
C LEU A 212 39.12 -8.25 11.81
N PHE A 213 38.52 -7.40 10.97
CA PHE A 213 38.97 -7.05 9.62
C PHE A 213 39.06 -5.51 9.48
N HIS A 214 39.64 -5.01 8.39
CA HIS A 214 39.82 -3.59 8.14
C HIS A 214 38.69 -2.96 7.29
N GLY A 215 37.50 -3.48 7.43
CA GLY A 215 36.30 -2.98 6.72
C GLY A 215 35.69 -3.99 5.75
N PHE A 216 34.60 -3.59 5.09
CA PHE A 216 33.87 -4.46 4.16
C PHE A 216 34.77 -4.99 3.02
N ALA A 217 35.58 -4.09 2.43
CA ALA A 217 36.45 -4.47 1.32
C ALA A 217 37.44 -5.58 1.71
N ASP A 218 37.99 -5.51 2.91
CA ASP A 218 38.94 -6.50 3.40
C ASP A 218 38.30 -7.88 3.59
N VAL A 219 37.13 -7.94 4.26
CA VAL A 219 36.37 -9.21 4.42
C VAL A 219 36.04 -9.82 3.06
N PHE A 220 35.54 -9.03 2.14
CA PHE A 220 35.11 -9.55 0.83
C PHE A 220 36.28 -9.93 -0.07
N ASN A 221 37.37 -9.18 -0.05
CA ASN A 221 38.58 -9.54 -0.79
C ASN A 221 39.23 -10.84 -0.28
N GLN A 222 39.33 -11.03 1.04
CA GLN A 222 39.82 -12.28 1.63
C GLN A 222 38.89 -13.46 1.32
N ALA A 223 37.56 -13.25 1.35
CA ALA A 223 36.59 -14.27 0.96
C ALA A 223 36.70 -14.61 -0.54
N ALA A 224 36.83 -13.60 -1.40
CA ALA A 224 36.95 -13.79 -2.86
C ALA A 224 38.27 -14.51 -3.24
N ALA A 225 39.33 -14.37 -2.45
CA ALA A 225 40.59 -15.07 -2.67
C ALA A 225 40.50 -16.59 -2.43
N GLN A 226 39.50 -17.08 -1.69
CA GLN A 226 39.23 -18.49 -1.49
C GLN A 226 38.21 -19.03 -2.49
N PRO A 227 38.55 -20.02 -3.36
CA PRO A 227 37.63 -20.54 -4.38
C PRO A 227 36.30 -21.07 -3.79
N ALA A 228 36.34 -21.65 -2.59
CA ALA A 228 35.19 -22.18 -1.89
C ALA A 228 34.20 -21.06 -1.48
N LEU A 229 34.69 -19.87 -1.15
CA LEU A 229 33.88 -18.73 -0.74
C LEU A 229 33.51 -17.82 -1.93
N ALA A 230 34.39 -17.72 -2.95
CA ALA A 230 34.15 -16.91 -4.14
C ALA A 230 32.87 -17.30 -4.87
N ARG A 231 32.51 -18.58 -4.91
CA ARG A 231 31.26 -19.07 -5.49
C ARG A 231 29.99 -18.53 -4.79
N LEU A 232 30.08 -18.14 -3.51
CA LEU A 232 28.95 -17.66 -2.72
C LEU A 232 28.54 -16.23 -3.06
N PHE A 233 29.35 -15.51 -3.86
CA PHE A 233 29.00 -14.16 -4.31
C PHE A 233 27.96 -14.14 -5.44
N THR A 234 27.62 -15.30 -6.01
CA THR A 234 26.59 -15.43 -7.04
C THR A 234 25.55 -16.48 -6.64
N LEU A 235 24.29 -16.29 -7.05
CA LEU A 235 23.22 -17.25 -6.74
C LEU A 235 23.50 -18.62 -7.36
N HIS A 236 23.91 -18.66 -8.63
CA HIS A 236 24.23 -19.90 -9.34
C HIS A 236 25.48 -20.60 -8.80
N GLY A 237 26.53 -19.84 -8.45
CA GLY A 237 27.73 -20.39 -7.85
C GLY A 237 27.49 -21.02 -6.47
N ALA A 238 26.51 -20.51 -5.74
CA ALA A 238 26.03 -21.05 -4.46
C ALA A 238 25.08 -22.25 -4.62
N GLY A 239 24.76 -22.67 -5.84
CA GLY A 239 23.83 -23.78 -6.13
C GLY A 239 22.34 -23.44 -5.98
N THR A 240 21.97 -22.16 -5.80
CA THR A 240 20.59 -21.72 -5.71
C THR A 240 20.00 -21.54 -7.12
N SER A 241 18.93 -22.27 -7.42
CA SER A 241 18.20 -22.11 -8.69
C SER A 241 17.35 -20.83 -8.70
N SER A 242 17.05 -20.31 -9.89
CA SER A 242 16.11 -19.18 -10.02
C SER A 242 14.72 -19.52 -9.49
N ALA A 243 14.29 -20.78 -9.59
CA ALA A 243 13.02 -21.27 -9.05
C ALA A 243 13.03 -21.23 -7.51
N GLU A 244 14.12 -21.69 -6.87
CA GLU A 244 14.27 -21.63 -5.41
C GLU A 244 14.23 -20.18 -4.93
N TRP A 245 14.96 -19.29 -5.59
CA TRP A 245 15.00 -17.88 -5.21
C TRP A 245 13.62 -17.20 -5.32
N PHE A 246 12.91 -17.46 -6.42
CA PHE A 246 11.52 -16.99 -6.60
C PHE A 246 10.59 -17.55 -5.53
N THR A 247 10.73 -18.84 -5.21
CA THR A 247 9.95 -19.48 -4.15
C THR A 247 10.19 -18.82 -2.80
N LEU A 248 11.44 -18.49 -2.45
CA LEU A 248 11.77 -17.77 -1.23
C LEU A 248 11.09 -16.39 -1.15
N LEU A 249 11.05 -15.65 -2.26
CA LEU A 249 10.34 -14.38 -2.34
C LEU A 249 8.85 -14.58 -2.05
N VAL A 250 8.19 -15.51 -2.71
CA VAL A 250 6.76 -15.77 -2.57
C VAL A 250 6.40 -16.23 -1.16
N LEU A 251 7.21 -17.13 -0.58
CA LEU A 251 7.00 -17.62 0.78
C LEU A 251 7.16 -16.50 1.81
N SER A 252 8.17 -15.67 1.67
CA SER A 252 8.41 -14.54 2.59
C SER A 252 7.35 -13.44 2.48
N MET A 253 6.86 -13.15 1.26
CA MET A 253 5.69 -12.28 1.03
C MET A 253 4.43 -12.82 1.71
N SER A 254 4.20 -14.14 1.60
CA SER A 254 3.05 -14.79 2.24
C SER A 254 3.18 -14.76 3.77
N ALA A 255 4.37 -15.04 4.29
CA ALA A 255 4.65 -15.10 5.72
C ALA A 255 4.44 -13.75 6.43
N VAL A 256 4.87 -12.63 5.83
CA VAL A 256 4.72 -11.29 6.44
C VAL A 256 3.27 -10.85 6.57
N LEU A 257 2.35 -11.39 5.76
CA LEU A 257 0.91 -11.08 5.83
C LEU A 257 0.11 -12.07 6.68
N LEU A 258 0.44 -13.37 6.60
CA LEU A 258 -0.47 -14.44 6.98
C LEU A 258 -0.01 -15.28 8.17
N LEU A 259 1.26 -15.16 8.61
CA LEU A 259 1.67 -15.79 9.86
C LEU A 259 0.83 -15.26 11.02
N PRO A 260 0.31 -16.12 11.93
CA PRO A 260 -0.55 -15.68 13.02
C PRO A 260 0.03 -14.52 13.83
N ARG A 261 1.33 -14.55 14.18
CA ARG A 261 2.00 -13.43 14.87
C ARG A 261 2.04 -12.13 14.07
N GLN A 262 2.27 -12.24 12.75
CA GLN A 262 2.30 -11.05 11.90
C GLN A 262 0.91 -10.46 11.74
N PHE A 263 -0.09 -11.31 11.58
CA PHE A 263 -1.49 -10.90 11.56
C PHE A 263 -1.89 -10.24 12.89
N GLN A 264 -1.47 -10.80 14.02
CA GLN A 264 -1.72 -10.23 15.34
C GLN A 264 -1.16 -8.80 15.44
N VAL A 265 0.13 -8.62 15.16
CA VAL A 265 0.79 -7.31 15.29
C VAL A 265 0.34 -6.32 14.22
N ALA A 266 0.28 -6.75 12.94
CA ALA A 266 -0.01 -5.86 11.82
C ALA A 266 -1.48 -5.45 11.73
N VAL A 267 -2.40 -6.34 12.12
CA VAL A 267 -3.84 -6.17 11.92
C VAL A 267 -4.58 -5.93 13.24
N VAL A 268 -4.43 -6.85 14.21
CA VAL A 268 -5.22 -6.82 15.45
C VAL A 268 -4.77 -5.69 16.38
N GLU A 269 -3.46 -5.54 16.58
CA GLU A 269 -2.88 -4.50 17.45
C GLU A 269 -2.77 -3.13 16.77
N ASN A 270 -3.12 -3.01 15.48
CA ASN A 270 -3.09 -1.74 14.76
C ASN A 270 -4.08 -0.73 15.35
N VAL A 271 -3.59 0.45 15.79
CA VAL A 271 -4.41 1.51 16.41
C VAL A 271 -5.04 2.42 15.36
N ALA A 272 -4.35 2.76 14.29
CA ALA A 272 -4.81 3.65 13.22
C ALA A 272 -4.33 3.18 11.85
N GLU A 273 -5.20 3.25 10.82
CA GLU A 273 -4.82 2.88 9.44
C GLU A 273 -3.62 3.69 8.94
N ASP A 274 -3.49 4.96 9.37
CA ASP A 274 -2.38 5.83 8.97
C ASP A 274 -1.01 5.37 9.50
N HIS A 275 -0.97 4.53 10.53
CA HIS A 275 0.27 3.91 11.00
C HIS A 275 0.92 3.04 9.90
N LEU A 276 0.11 2.46 9.01
CA LEU A 276 0.60 1.70 7.86
C LEU A 276 1.50 2.52 6.94
N ARG A 277 1.20 3.82 6.74
CA ARG A 277 2.03 4.70 5.89
C ARG A 277 3.47 4.81 6.40
N LYS A 278 3.65 4.88 7.73
CA LYS A 278 4.98 4.88 8.34
C LYS A 278 5.65 3.50 8.27
N ALA A 279 4.89 2.44 8.54
CA ALA A 279 5.40 1.09 8.52
C ALA A 279 5.86 0.64 7.12
N MET A 280 5.20 1.10 6.04
CA MET A 280 5.54 0.75 4.65
C MET A 280 6.98 1.08 4.25
N TRP A 281 7.63 2.04 4.86
CA TRP A 281 9.03 2.37 4.58
C TRP A 281 9.96 2.07 5.76
N LEU A 282 9.51 2.20 7.02
CA LEU A 282 10.33 1.92 8.20
C LEU A 282 10.63 0.43 8.36
N PHE A 283 9.68 -0.43 8.03
CA PHE A 283 9.89 -1.87 8.14
C PHE A 283 10.89 -2.40 7.09
N PRO A 284 10.80 -2.06 5.78
CA PRO A 284 11.87 -2.37 4.83
C PRO A 284 13.23 -1.81 5.22
N LEU A 285 13.27 -0.58 5.75
CA LEU A 285 14.50 0.02 6.23
C LEU A 285 15.11 -0.79 7.40
N TYR A 286 14.27 -1.23 8.34
CA TYR A 286 14.71 -2.11 9.43
C TYR A 286 15.28 -3.43 8.88
N LEU A 287 14.61 -4.05 7.89
CA LEU A 287 15.08 -5.27 7.24
C LEU A 287 16.43 -5.04 6.53
N LEU A 288 16.60 -3.90 5.88
CA LEU A 288 17.87 -3.55 5.24
C LEU A 288 19.00 -3.43 6.29
N ILE A 289 18.77 -2.66 7.34
CA ILE A 289 19.77 -2.36 8.37
C ILE A 289 20.23 -3.65 9.08
N ILE A 290 19.30 -4.53 9.48
CA ILE A 290 19.67 -5.77 10.19
C ILE A 290 20.46 -6.73 9.29
N ASN A 291 20.32 -6.65 7.96
CA ASN A 291 20.98 -7.54 7.02
C ASN A 291 22.34 -7.04 6.51
N ILE A 292 22.75 -5.81 6.80
CA ILE A 292 24.03 -5.23 6.34
C ILE A 292 25.23 -6.10 6.71
N PHE A 293 25.23 -6.65 7.93
CA PHE A 293 26.37 -7.38 8.47
C PHE A 293 26.23 -8.90 8.35
N VAL A 294 25.16 -9.43 7.73
CA VAL A 294 24.98 -10.90 7.61
C VAL A 294 26.13 -11.53 6.83
N LEU A 295 26.48 -11.00 5.66
CA LEU A 295 27.60 -11.51 4.85
C LEU A 295 28.96 -11.32 5.54
N PRO A 296 29.31 -10.14 6.09
CA PRO A 296 30.55 -9.98 6.87
C PRO A 296 30.68 -10.97 8.02
N ILE A 297 29.63 -11.23 8.79
CA ILE A 297 29.65 -12.19 9.89
C ILE A 297 29.81 -13.61 9.35
N ALA A 298 29.10 -13.98 8.28
CA ALA A 298 29.20 -15.31 7.68
C ALA A 298 30.61 -15.58 7.12
N PHE A 299 31.14 -14.67 6.30
CA PHE A 299 32.49 -14.84 5.74
C PHE A 299 33.58 -14.72 6.81
N GLY A 300 33.40 -13.77 7.75
CA GLY A 300 34.32 -13.67 8.89
C GLY A 300 34.37 -14.96 9.72
N GLY A 301 33.22 -15.62 9.93
CA GLY A 301 33.11 -16.93 10.56
C GLY A 301 33.86 -18.04 9.79
N MET A 302 33.60 -18.11 8.46
CA MET A 302 34.24 -19.07 7.58
C MET A 302 35.79 -18.87 7.52
N LEU A 303 36.25 -17.62 7.45
CA LEU A 303 37.69 -17.27 7.38
C LEU A 303 38.43 -17.52 8.69
N ARG A 304 37.80 -17.27 9.84
CA ARG A 304 38.49 -17.32 11.17
C ARG A 304 38.31 -18.64 11.91
N LEU A 305 37.15 -19.30 11.79
CA LEU A 305 36.82 -20.50 12.55
C LEU A 305 37.06 -21.82 11.77
N GLY A 306 37.28 -21.71 10.45
CA GLY A 306 37.47 -22.86 9.56
C GLY A 306 36.17 -23.63 9.27
N GLY A 307 35.99 -24.06 8.02
CA GLY A 307 34.72 -24.62 7.53
C GLY A 307 34.42 -26.07 7.96
N GLY A 308 34.52 -26.44 9.23
CA GLY A 308 34.19 -27.80 9.65
C GLY A 308 34.06 -28.06 11.14
N SER A 309 34.53 -27.16 11.99
CA SER A 309 34.52 -27.36 13.46
C SER A 309 33.31 -26.68 14.17
N PHE A 310 32.63 -25.75 13.53
CA PHE A 310 31.51 -25.03 14.11
C PHE A 310 30.30 -25.02 13.17
N ASP A 311 29.09 -25.17 13.74
CA ASP A 311 27.85 -24.95 13.02
C ASP A 311 27.74 -23.46 12.63
N ALA A 312 27.56 -23.16 11.35
CA ALA A 312 27.51 -21.80 10.83
C ALA A 312 26.37 -20.93 11.44
N ASP A 313 25.28 -21.54 11.91
CA ASP A 313 24.24 -20.87 12.66
C ASP A 313 24.79 -20.31 14.01
N THR A 314 25.93 -20.83 14.53
CA THR A 314 26.52 -20.36 15.78
C THR A 314 27.56 -19.25 15.61
N PHE A 315 27.97 -18.87 14.38
CA PHE A 315 29.01 -17.86 14.14
C PHE A 315 28.77 -16.53 14.86
N VAL A 316 27.50 -16.15 15.02
CA VAL A 316 27.09 -14.96 15.77
C VAL A 316 27.61 -14.96 17.22
N LEU A 317 27.72 -16.14 17.84
CA LEU A 317 28.27 -16.33 19.22
C LEU A 317 29.70 -16.81 19.22
N ALA A 318 30.05 -17.67 18.27
CA ALA A 318 31.36 -18.30 18.22
C ALA A 318 32.50 -17.31 17.92
N LEU A 319 32.25 -16.31 17.02
CA LEU A 319 33.26 -15.31 16.70
C LEU A 319 33.71 -14.47 17.90
N PRO A 320 32.81 -13.83 18.67
CA PRO A 320 33.24 -13.08 19.84
C PRO A 320 33.82 -13.96 20.95
N LEU A 321 33.36 -15.21 21.09
CA LEU A 321 33.95 -16.15 22.07
C LEU A 321 35.37 -16.58 21.69
N ALA A 322 35.60 -16.95 20.43
CA ALA A 322 36.92 -17.39 19.94
C ALA A 322 37.96 -16.25 19.99
N THR A 323 37.52 -15.00 19.96
CA THR A 323 38.36 -13.80 20.05
C THR A 323 38.49 -13.24 21.48
N GLY A 324 37.94 -13.95 22.48
CA GLY A 324 38.09 -13.60 23.91
C GLY A 324 37.13 -12.48 24.38
N HIS A 325 36.20 -12.03 23.55
CA HIS A 325 35.26 -10.92 23.85
C HIS A 325 33.96 -11.44 24.48
N SER A 326 34.04 -11.98 25.70
CA SER A 326 32.91 -12.62 26.40
C SER A 326 31.70 -11.68 26.62
N TRP A 327 31.92 -10.37 26.84
CA TRP A 327 30.85 -9.40 26.99
C TRP A 327 30.03 -9.21 25.68
N LEU A 328 30.72 -9.24 24.54
CA LEU A 328 30.09 -9.14 23.24
C LEU A 328 29.26 -10.41 22.93
N ALA A 329 29.81 -11.58 23.27
CA ALA A 329 29.08 -12.84 23.17
C ALA A 329 27.82 -12.84 24.05
N LEU A 330 27.84 -12.24 25.23
CA LEU A 330 26.69 -12.09 26.11
C LEU A 330 25.65 -11.10 25.51
N LEU A 331 26.10 -9.98 24.95
CA LEU A 331 25.22 -9.01 24.26
C LEU A 331 24.52 -9.65 23.05
N THR A 332 25.27 -10.39 22.25
CA THR A 332 24.70 -11.09 21.08
C THR A 332 23.75 -12.21 21.47
N TYR A 333 24.03 -12.91 22.57
CA TYR A 333 23.11 -13.87 23.17
C TYR A 333 21.77 -13.21 23.57
N LEU A 334 21.84 -12.06 24.25
CA LEU A 334 20.61 -11.30 24.59
C LEU A 334 19.84 -10.86 23.34
N GLY A 335 20.54 -10.46 22.28
CA GLY A 335 19.91 -10.18 20.99
C GLY A 335 19.17 -11.37 20.39
N GLY A 336 19.77 -12.56 20.47
CA GLY A 336 19.15 -13.80 20.03
C GLY A 336 18.00 -14.27 20.91
N LEU A 337 18.13 -14.14 22.24
CA LEU A 337 17.04 -14.39 23.20
C LEU A 337 15.86 -13.46 22.92
N SER A 338 16.13 -12.18 22.70
CA SER A 338 15.13 -11.16 22.32
C SER A 338 14.40 -11.54 21.02
N ALA A 339 15.12 -11.98 20.00
CA ALA A 339 14.56 -12.39 18.73
C ALA A 339 13.64 -13.61 18.82
N ALA A 340 14.00 -14.57 19.67
CA ALA A 340 13.23 -15.79 19.88
C ALA A 340 12.03 -15.58 20.80
N SER A 341 12.20 -14.88 21.93
CA SER A 341 11.13 -14.64 22.92
C SER A 341 9.97 -13.85 22.34
N SER A 342 10.25 -12.78 21.59
CA SER A 342 9.21 -11.98 20.92
C SER A 342 8.30 -12.82 20.02
N MET A 343 8.92 -13.71 19.25
CA MET A 343 8.18 -14.62 18.38
C MET A 343 7.31 -15.61 19.17
N ILE A 344 7.90 -16.30 20.15
CA ILE A 344 7.18 -17.32 20.93
C ILE A 344 5.97 -16.69 21.63
N ILE A 345 6.12 -15.52 22.24
CA ILE A 345 5.06 -14.84 22.98
C ILE A 345 3.89 -14.49 22.03
N VAL A 346 4.16 -13.77 20.95
CA VAL A 346 3.10 -13.28 20.06
C VAL A 346 2.43 -14.43 19.31
N GLU A 347 3.20 -15.41 18.84
CA GLU A 347 2.68 -16.58 18.12
C GLU A 347 1.77 -17.42 19.02
N THR A 348 2.19 -17.65 20.27
CA THR A 348 1.43 -18.46 21.22
C THR A 348 0.14 -17.76 21.64
N VAL A 349 0.14 -16.42 21.79
CA VAL A 349 -1.09 -15.63 22.01
C VAL A 349 -2.04 -15.82 20.84
N ALA A 350 -1.57 -15.62 19.60
CA ALA A 350 -2.40 -15.74 18.41
C ALA A 350 -3.01 -17.16 18.28
N LEU A 351 -2.19 -18.19 18.41
CA LEU A 351 -2.65 -19.58 18.33
C LEU A 351 -3.59 -19.95 19.48
N SER A 352 -3.41 -19.41 20.68
CA SER A 352 -4.29 -19.65 21.82
C SER A 352 -5.69 -19.07 21.59
N VAL A 353 -5.78 -17.88 21.02
CA VAL A 353 -7.06 -17.25 20.64
C VAL A 353 -7.74 -18.07 19.56
N MET A 354 -7.01 -18.47 18.51
CA MET A 354 -7.54 -19.29 17.41
C MET A 354 -8.05 -20.64 17.92
N SER A 355 -7.27 -21.34 18.74
CA SER A 355 -7.63 -22.66 19.30
C SER A 355 -8.86 -22.56 20.19
N SER A 356 -8.95 -21.57 21.05
CA SER A 356 -10.11 -21.32 21.87
C SER A 356 -11.36 -21.03 21.03
N ASN A 357 -11.26 -20.07 20.09
CA ASN A 357 -12.41 -19.56 19.34
C ASN A 357 -12.95 -20.56 18.31
N HIS A 358 -12.08 -21.34 17.68
CA HIS A 358 -12.46 -22.20 16.55
C HIS A 358 -12.48 -23.70 16.85
N LEU A 359 -11.75 -24.19 17.86
CA LEU A 359 -11.77 -25.61 18.21
C LEU A 359 -12.69 -25.86 19.42
N LEU A 360 -12.55 -25.12 20.53
CA LEU A 360 -13.27 -25.42 21.76
C LEU A 360 -14.63 -24.72 21.85
N MET A 361 -14.69 -23.41 21.57
CA MET A 361 -15.93 -22.63 21.75
C MET A 361 -17.10 -23.11 20.88
N PRO A 362 -16.95 -23.50 19.60
CA PRO A 362 -18.07 -24.03 18.82
C PRO A 362 -18.67 -25.30 19.39
N LEU A 363 -17.87 -26.15 20.03
CA LEU A 363 -18.33 -27.40 20.66
C LEU A 363 -19.14 -27.09 21.93
N LEU A 364 -18.58 -26.21 22.80
CA LEU A 364 -19.26 -25.80 24.05
C LEU A 364 -20.56 -25.03 23.79
N VAL A 365 -20.57 -24.16 22.79
CA VAL A 365 -21.75 -23.39 22.39
C VAL A 365 -22.85 -24.33 21.89
N ARG A 366 -22.54 -25.34 21.07
CA ARG A 366 -23.51 -26.31 20.61
C ARG A 366 -24.13 -27.11 21.75
N GLU A 367 -23.34 -27.51 22.73
CA GLU A 367 -23.82 -28.23 23.91
C GLU A 367 -24.77 -27.36 24.75
N VAL A 368 -24.45 -26.09 24.95
CA VAL A 368 -25.25 -25.15 25.72
C VAL A 368 -26.52 -24.72 24.98
N SER A 369 -26.46 -24.55 23.67
CA SER A 369 -27.62 -24.19 22.82
C SER A 369 -28.64 -25.27 22.66
N GLY A 370 -28.25 -26.56 22.83
CA GLY A 370 -29.17 -27.71 22.74
C GLY A 370 -30.08 -27.91 23.95
N ARG A 371 -29.88 -27.16 25.03
CA ARG A 371 -30.67 -27.25 26.27
C ARG A 371 -31.53 -26.02 26.44
N SER A 372 -32.83 -26.13 26.27
CA SER A 372 -33.82 -25.02 26.38
C SER A 372 -33.66 -24.17 27.62
N GLY A 373 -33.56 -22.84 27.44
CA GLY A 373 -33.58 -21.80 28.48
C GLY A 373 -32.27 -21.04 28.65
N ALA A 374 -32.25 -19.78 28.19
CA ALA A 374 -31.15 -18.83 28.37
C ALA A 374 -30.97 -18.45 29.85
N GLN A 375 -30.04 -19.12 30.57
CA GLN A 375 -29.71 -18.78 31.94
C GLN A 375 -28.43 -17.92 32.00
N PRO A 376 -28.45 -16.68 32.59
CA PRO A 376 -27.29 -15.80 32.69
C PRO A 376 -26.06 -16.45 33.35
N ARG A 377 -26.25 -17.37 34.25
CA ARG A 377 -25.16 -18.11 34.93
C ARG A 377 -24.36 -19.01 33.96
N ARG A 378 -25.01 -19.56 32.91
CA ARG A 378 -24.34 -20.40 31.90
C ARG A 378 -23.46 -19.58 31.02
N PHE A 379 -23.87 -18.39 30.65
CA PHE A 379 -23.02 -17.49 29.79
C PHE A 379 -21.78 -16.99 30.55
N ALA A 380 -21.91 -16.66 31.84
CA ALA A 380 -20.75 -16.31 32.66
C ALA A 380 -19.78 -17.49 32.88
N TYR A 381 -20.27 -18.72 32.88
CA TYR A 381 -19.46 -19.93 32.88
C TYR A 381 -18.67 -20.06 31.60
N LEU A 382 -19.31 -19.92 30.42
CA LEU A 382 -18.64 -19.96 29.11
C LEU A 382 -17.52 -18.91 28.99
N GLY A 383 -17.71 -17.71 29.49
CA GLY A 383 -16.66 -16.68 29.52
C GLY A 383 -15.43 -17.10 30.30
N ARG A 384 -15.63 -17.69 31.50
CA ARG A 384 -14.51 -18.22 32.31
C ARG A 384 -13.81 -19.40 31.64
N VAL A 385 -14.56 -20.30 31.02
CA VAL A 385 -14.01 -21.44 30.26
C VAL A 385 -13.22 -20.96 29.06
N ALA A 386 -13.68 -19.93 28.33
CA ALA A 386 -12.96 -19.33 27.22
C ALA A 386 -11.57 -18.83 27.65
N LEU A 387 -11.46 -18.14 28.79
CA LEU A 387 -10.19 -17.65 29.32
C LEU A 387 -9.27 -18.81 29.75
N GLN A 388 -9.83 -19.81 30.46
CA GLN A 388 -9.05 -20.98 30.86
C GLN A 388 -8.60 -21.82 29.68
N SER A 389 -9.42 -21.93 28.61
CA SER A 389 -9.06 -22.64 27.40
C SER A 389 -7.90 -21.96 26.65
N ARG A 390 -7.89 -20.61 26.60
CA ARG A 390 -6.76 -19.88 26.02
C ARG A 390 -5.48 -20.12 26.81
N ARG A 391 -5.55 -20.08 28.13
CA ARG A 391 -4.36 -20.38 28.99
C ARG A 391 -3.89 -21.82 28.83
N GLY A 392 -4.82 -22.77 28.76
CA GLY A 392 -4.49 -24.17 28.45
C GLY A 392 -3.90 -24.37 27.07
N ALA A 393 -4.40 -23.64 26.06
CA ALA A 393 -3.86 -23.68 24.69
C ALA A 393 -2.43 -23.12 24.63
N VAL A 394 -2.06 -22.08 25.42
CA VAL A 394 -0.66 -21.60 25.53
C VAL A 394 0.24 -22.74 26.00
N VAL A 395 -0.12 -23.40 27.07
CA VAL A 395 0.66 -24.51 27.64
C VAL A 395 0.75 -25.66 26.63
N LEU A 396 -0.38 -26.03 25.99
CA LEU A 396 -0.43 -27.11 25.00
C LEU A 396 0.48 -26.82 23.78
N VAL A 397 0.39 -25.63 23.21
CA VAL A 397 1.19 -25.24 22.03
C VAL A 397 2.67 -25.28 22.36
N LEU A 398 3.10 -24.78 23.54
CA LEU A 398 4.50 -24.81 23.96
C LEU A 398 4.95 -26.25 24.31
N ALA A 399 4.08 -27.07 24.89
CA ALA A 399 4.38 -28.48 25.13
C ALA A 399 4.54 -29.27 23.82
N LEU A 400 3.67 -29.00 22.82
CA LEU A 400 3.82 -29.59 21.48
C LEU A 400 5.12 -29.14 20.80
N ALA A 401 5.47 -27.86 20.91
CA ALA A 401 6.71 -27.33 20.36
C ALA A 401 7.95 -27.92 21.04
N TYR A 402 7.93 -28.06 22.36
CA TYR A 402 8.98 -28.76 23.08
C TYR A 402 9.05 -30.26 22.71
N GLY A 403 7.93 -30.95 22.59
CA GLY A 403 7.85 -32.33 22.14
C GLY A 403 8.44 -32.53 20.73
N TYR A 404 8.12 -31.61 19.81
CA TYR A 404 8.71 -31.62 18.46
C TYR A 404 10.23 -31.37 18.52
N TYR A 405 10.69 -30.42 19.33
CA TYR A 405 12.11 -30.16 19.55
C TYR A 405 12.82 -31.41 20.07
N ALA A 406 12.26 -32.08 21.06
CA ALA A 406 12.86 -33.30 21.67
C ALA A 406 12.89 -34.47 20.70
N ALA A 407 11.86 -34.62 19.84
CA ALA A 407 11.75 -35.75 18.92
C ALA A 407 12.56 -35.59 17.63
N VAL A 408 12.62 -34.37 17.06
CA VAL A 408 13.11 -34.14 15.69
C VAL A 408 14.14 -32.99 15.65
N GLY A 409 14.05 -32.06 16.57
CA GLY A 409 14.74 -30.76 16.49
C GLY A 409 16.28 -30.81 16.50
N HIS A 410 16.90 -31.90 16.98
CA HIS A 410 18.34 -32.02 17.01
C HIS A 410 18.98 -32.22 15.63
N GLN A 411 18.24 -32.71 14.64
CA GLN A 411 18.77 -33.15 13.35
C GLN A 411 18.55 -32.17 12.21
N LEU A 412 17.58 -31.21 12.35
CA LEU A 412 17.18 -30.33 11.26
C LEU A 412 17.88 -28.96 11.34
N PRO A 413 18.42 -28.43 10.22
CA PRO A 413 18.88 -27.05 10.15
C PRO A 413 17.77 -26.05 10.48
N LEU A 414 18.13 -24.94 11.14
CA LEU A 414 17.17 -23.90 11.53
C LEU A 414 16.39 -23.36 10.33
N VAL A 415 17.04 -23.18 9.19
CA VAL A 415 16.46 -22.54 8.01
C VAL A 415 15.37 -23.38 7.37
N ASN A 416 15.60 -24.66 7.15
CA ASN A 416 14.66 -25.53 6.44
C ASN A 416 13.33 -25.67 7.20
N THR A 417 13.39 -25.81 8.53
CA THR A 417 12.19 -25.87 9.37
C THR A 417 11.32 -24.60 9.27
N GLY A 418 11.96 -23.43 9.23
CA GLY A 418 11.24 -22.16 9.08
C GLY A 418 10.54 -22.02 7.72
N LEU A 419 11.19 -22.43 6.64
CA LEU A 419 10.64 -22.35 5.29
C LEU A 419 9.48 -23.31 5.07
N VAL A 420 9.52 -24.50 5.66
CA VAL A 420 8.39 -25.45 5.65
C VAL A 420 7.15 -24.84 6.33
N SER A 421 7.34 -24.12 7.44
CA SER A 421 6.26 -23.40 8.13
C SER A 421 5.70 -22.23 7.29
N PHE A 422 6.56 -21.51 6.55
CA PHE A 422 6.11 -20.47 5.63
C PHE A 422 5.27 -21.05 4.50
N ALA A 423 5.64 -22.22 3.98
CA ALA A 423 4.88 -22.91 2.94
C ALA A 423 3.50 -23.40 3.43
N ALA A 424 3.37 -23.77 4.72
CA ALA A 424 2.08 -24.09 5.32
C ALA A 424 1.13 -22.88 5.34
N VAL A 425 1.64 -21.73 5.77
CA VAL A 425 0.85 -20.50 5.88
C VAL A 425 0.56 -19.90 4.51
N ALA A 426 1.43 -20.12 3.51
CA ALA A 426 1.19 -19.72 2.13
C ALA A 426 -0.06 -20.36 1.53
N GLN A 427 -0.55 -21.48 2.09
CA GLN A 427 -1.82 -22.10 1.68
C GLN A 427 -3.04 -21.21 1.93
N PHE A 428 -2.95 -20.19 2.79
CA PHE A 428 -4.04 -19.24 3.02
C PHE A 428 -4.16 -18.16 1.94
N VAL A 429 -3.10 -17.93 1.14
CA VAL A 429 -3.05 -16.87 0.12
C VAL A 429 -4.25 -16.89 -0.83
N PRO A 430 -4.63 -18.04 -1.46
CA PRO A 430 -5.76 -18.07 -2.38
C PRO A 430 -7.08 -17.68 -1.70
N ALA A 431 -7.34 -18.21 -0.50
CA ALA A 431 -8.57 -17.91 0.25
C ALA A 431 -8.61 -16.45 0.75
N VAL A 432 -7.49 -15.87 1.14
CA VAL A 432 -7.43 -14.48 1.62
C VAL A 432 -7.54 -13.50 0.46
N LEU A 433 -6.71 -13.63 -0.57
CA LEU A 433 -6.76 -12.72 -1.73
C LEU A 433 -8.05 -12.88 -2.52
N GLY A 434 -8.50 -14.12 -2.79
CA GLY A 434 -9.80 -14.37 -3.38
C GLY A 434 -10.94 -13.81 -2.54
N GLY A 435 -10.86 -13.95 -1.21
CA GLY A 435 -11.82 -13.36 -0.28
C GLY A 435 -11.90 -11.83 -0.30
N LEU A 436 -10.79 -11.14 -0.56
CA LEU A 436 -10.71 -9.69 -0.62
C LEU A 436 -11.14 -9.09 -1.95
N TYR A 437 -10.96 -9.81 -3.07
CA TYR A 437 -11.12 -9.23 -4.40
C TYR A 437 -12.13 -9.94 -5.29
N TRP A 438 -12.54 -11.16 -4.96
CA TRP A 438 -13.47 -11.95 -5.76
C TRP A 438 -14.73 -12.33 -4.97
N LYS A 439 -15.89 -11.82 -5.41
CA LYS A 439 -17.20 -12.08 -4.77
C LYS A 439 -17.67 -13.54 -4.95
N GLY A 440 -17.28 -14.18 -6.04
CA GLY A 440 -17.69 -15.55 -6.38
C GLY A 440 -17.04 -16.65 -5.55
N GLY A 441 -16.04 -16.34 -4.73
CA GLY A 441 -15.38 -17.32 -3.87
C GLY A 441 -16.33 -17.90 -2.81
N THR A 442 -16.44 -19.25 -2.76
CA THR A 442 -17.38 -19.99 -1.88
C THR A 442 -16.69 -20.69 -0.72
N ARG A 443 -17.45 -21.02 0.32
CA ARG A 443 -16.99 -21.84 1.46
C ARG A 443 -16.47 -23.21 1.01
N ARG A 444 -17.19 -23.85 0.08
CA ARG A 444 -16.77 -25.17 -0.45
C ARG A 444 -15.44 -25.07 -1.17
N GLY A 445 -15.28 -24.04 -2.01
CA GLY A 445 -14.02 -23.79 -2.70
C GLY A 445 -12.87 -23.55 -1.74
N ALA A 446 -13.03 -22.66 -0.76
CA ALA A 446 -12.00 -22.38 0.24
C ALA A 446 -11.65 -23.61 1.09
N THR A 447 -12.64 -24.43 1.46
CA THR A 447 -12.40 -25.65 2.27
C THR A 447 -11.65 -26.70 1.46
N LEU A 448 -12.10 -27.00 0.22
CA LEU A 448 -11.46 -28.01 -0.64
C LEU A 448 -10.05 -27.57 -1.06
N GLY A 449 -9.88 -26.30 -1.43
CA GLY A 449 -8.57 -25.76 -1.77
C GLY A 449 -7.58 -25.87 -0.62
N LEU A 450 -7.96 -25.43 0.59
CA LEU A 450 -7.11 -25.51 1.77
C LEU A 450 -6.79 -26.94 2.17
N LEU A 451 -7.77 -27.86 2.15
CA LEU A 451 -7.54 -29.27 2.46
C LEU A 451 -6.54 -29.90 1.49
N ALA A 452 -6.74 -29.70 0.20
CA ALA A 452 -5.84 -30.26 -0.80
C ALA A 452 -4.45 -29.63 -0.76
N GLY A 453 -4.38 -28.31 -0.69
CA GLY A 453 -3.08 -27.62 -0.58
C GLY A 453 -2.31 -28.04 0.66
N PHE A 454 -2.97 -28.16 1.81
CA PHE A 454 -2.34 -28.61 3.04
C PHE A 454 -1.95 -30.09 3.00
N ALA A 455 -2.78 -30.95 2.43
CA ALA A 455 -2.44 -32.38 2.27
C ALA A 455 -1.20 -32.57 1.39
N VAL A 456 -1.12 -31.84 0.26
CA VAL A 456 0.04 -31.87 -0.63
C VAL A 456 1.27 -31.27 0.04
N TRP A 457 1.13 -30.14 0.73
CA TRP A 457 2.21 -29.54 1.54
C TRP A 457 2.74 -30.54 2.58
N PHE A 458 1.87 -31.19 3.32
CA PHE A 458 2.25 -32.18 4.32
C PHE A 458 2.99 -33.35 3.69
N PHE A 459 2.46 -33.87 2.59
CA PHE A 459 3.05 -34.99 1.86
C PHE A 459 4.43 -34.67 1.28
N THR A 460 4.58 -33.51 0.64
CA THR A 460 5.82 -33.15 -0.09
C THR A 460 6.91 -32.58 0.83
N LEU A 461 6.53 -31.85 1.89
CA LEU A 461 7.50 -31.12 2.72
C LEU A 461 7.65 -31.69 4.13
N VAL A 462 6.59 -32.27 4.73
CA VAL A 462 6.68 -32.79 6.10
C VAL A 462 7.04 -34.27 6.12
N VAL A 463 6.39 -35.11 5.30
CA VAL A 463 6.69 -36.53 5.24
C VAL A 463 8.19 -36.83 5.06
N PRO A 464 8.94 -36.17 4.15
CA PRO A 464 10.36 -36.42 4.01
C PRO A 464 11.17 -36.13 5.28
N THR A 465 10.73 -35.25 6.16
CA THR A 465 11.44 -34.95 7.40
C THR A 465 11.26 -36.03 8.48
N VAL A 466 10.29 -36.89 8.31
CA VAL A 466 9.95 -37.98 9.27
C VAL A 466 10.42 -39.32 8.77
N VAL A 467 10.86 -39.45 7.52
CA VAL A 467 11.42 -40.69 6.96
C VAL A 467 12.81 -40.91 7.54
N GLY A 468 13.09 -42.14 7.97
CA GLY A 468 14.40 -42.55 8.48
C GLY A 468 14.32 -43.84 9.33
N PRO A 469 15.48 -44.34 9.82
CA PRO A 469 15.55 -45.59 10.60
C PRO A 469 14.62 -45.57 11.81
N GLY A 470 13.76 -46.61 11.92
CA GLY A 470 12.80 -46.75 13.02
C GLY A 470 11.57 -45.88 12.96
N ARG A 471 11.34 -45.20 11.82
CA ARG A 471 10.16 -44.32 11.55
C ARG A 471 9.46 -44.77 10.27
N LEU A 472 9.34 -43.92 9.25
CA LEU A 472 8.78 -44.26 7.94
C LEU A 472 9.86 -44.89 7.04
N PRO A 473 9.49 -45.88 6.18
CA PRO A 473 10.43 -46.53 5.26
C PRO A 473 11.04 -45.56 4.23
N GLU A 474 12.35 -45.68 3.97
CA GLU A 474 13.06 -44.90 2.97
C GLU A 474 12.55 -45.16 1.54
N SER A 475 11.90 -46.30 1.28
CA SER A 475 11.25 -46.64 0.02
C SER A 475 10.18 -45.63 -0.39
N ILE A 476 9.57 -44.89 0.53
CA ILE A 476 8.63 -43.77 0.23
C ILE A 476 9.30 -42.66 -0.57
N LEU A 477 10.57 -42.36 -0.28
CA LEU A 477 11.30 -41.31 -0.98
C LEU A 477 11.82 -41.79 -2.35
N THR A 478 12.21 -43.05 -2.47
CA THR A 478 12.85 -43.59 -3.67
C THR A 478 11.86 -44.23 -4.65
N ALA A 479 10.94 -45.04 -4.16
CA ALA A 479 9.97 -45.78 -4.98
C ALA A 479 8.52 -45.20 -4.96
N GLY A 480 8.27 -44.25 -4.04
CA GLY A 480 6.93 -43.68 -3.83
C GLY A 480 6.06 -44.50 -2.89
N VAL A 481 4.91 -43.96 -2.49
CA VAL A 481 3.94 -44.65 -1.62
C VAL A 481 3.38 -45.84 -2.35
N GLY A 482 3.46 -47.02 -1.73
CA GLY A 482 2.99 -48.28 -2.32
C GLY A 482 3.75 -48.74 -3.58
N GLY A 483 4.95 -48.22 -3.82
CA GLY A 483 5.75 -48.52 -5.01
C GLY A 483 5.33 -47.75 -6.27
N ILE A 484 4.44 -46.74 -6.14
CA ILE A 484 4.00 -45.89 -7.26
C ILE A 484 4.94 -44.72 -7.40
N SER A 485 5.78 -44.69 -8.45
CA SER A 485 6.78 -43.65 -8.70
C SER A 485 6.19 -42.26 -8.83
N ALA A 486 4.96 -42.12 -9.34
CA ALA A 486 4.25 -40.85 -9.41
C ALA A 486 3.85 -40.26 -8.03
N LEU A 487 3.88 -41.08 -6.98
CA LEU A 487 3.65 -40.65 -5.60
C LEU A 487 4.93 -40.51 -4.79
N ARG A 488 6.03 -40.10 -5.41
CA ARG A 488 7.27 -39.74 -4.69
C ARG A 488 7.13 -38.31 -4.14
N PRO A 489 7.38 -38.07 -2.84
CA PRO A 489 7.26 -36.72 -2.26
C PRO A 489 8.13 -35.67 -2.94
N GLY A 490 9.34 -36.02 -3.40
CA GLY A 490 10.27 -35.12 -4.07
C GLY A 490 10.11 -35.03 -5.60
N ALA A 491 9.24 -35.87 -6.21
CA ALA A 491 8.96 -35.91 -7.65
C ALA A 491 7.50 -36.29 -7.92
N LEU A 492 6.57 -35.59 -7.29
CA LEU A 492 5.12 -35.86 -7.41
C LEU A 492 4.67 -35.70 -8.86
N LEU A 493 3.92 -36.68 -9.36
CA LEU A 493 3.44 -36.77 -10.74
C LEU A 493 4.55 -36.69 -11.80
N GLY A 494 5.78 -37.09 -11.44
CA GLY A 494 6.94 -37.13 -12.35
C GLY A 494 7.63 -35.80 -12.61
N LEU A 495 7.27 -34.73 -11.90
CA LEU A 495 7.96 -33.45 -12.01
C LEU A 495 9.31 -33.50 -11.27
N GLU A 496 10.38 -33.62 -12.02
CA GLU A 496 11.78 -33.63 -11.56
C GLU A 496 12.48 -32.32 -11.93
N GLY A 497 13.61 -32.03 -11.27
CA GLY A 497 14.45 -30.86 -11.56
C GLY A 497 14.18 -29.60 -10.75
N LEU A 498 13.15 -29.57 -9.90
CA LEU A 498 12.92 -28.52 -8.92
C LEU A 498 13.53 -28.92 -7.57
N ASP A 499 14.05 -27.94 -6.83
CA ASP A 499 14.36 -28.12 -5.41
C ASP A 499 13.10 -28.49 -4.62
N TYR A 500 13.28 -29.20 -3.49
CA TYR A 500 12.15 -29.77 -2.72
C TYR A 500 11.13 -28.71 -2.27
N LEU A 501 11.58 -27.48 -1.97
CA LEU A 501 10.73 -26.40 -1.50
C LEU A 501 9.86 -25.82 -2.64
N SER A 502 10.48 -25.57 -3.80
CA SER A 502 9.77 -25.11 -5.00
C SER A 502 8.80 -26.14 -5.53
N HIS A 503 9.20 -27.41 -5.53
CA HIS A 503 8.34 -28.52 -5.90
C HIS A 503 7.12 -28.63 -4.97
N GLY A 504 7.33 -28.56 -3.65
CA GLY A 504 6.24 -28.63 -2.67
C GLY A 504 5.29 -27.43 -2.75
N LEU A 505 5.82 -26.22 -2.94
CA LEU A 505 4.98 -25.02 -3.10
C LEU A 505 4.18 -25.08 -4.41
N PHE A 506 4.80 -25.46 -5.53
CA PHE A 506 4.16 -25.54 -6.83
C PHE A 506 2.93 -26.47 -6.78
N TRP A 507 3.10 -27.72 -6.34
CA TRP A 507 1.99 -28.69 -6.31
C TRP A 507 0.94 -28.32 -5.28
N SER A 508 1.33 -27.87 -4.09
CA SER A 508 0.36 -27.47 -3.06
C SER A 508 -0.48 -26.29 -3.51
N TRP A 509 0.09 -25.29 -4.18
CA TRP A 509 -0.65 -24.16 -4.75
C TRP A 509 -1.48 -24.56 -5.97
N PHE A 510 -0.97 -25.42 -6.85
CA PHE A 510 -1.71 -25.91 -8.01
C PHE A 510 -3.04 -26.55 -7.58
N PHE A 511 -3.01 -27.48 -6.62
CA PHE A 511 -4.23 -28.10 -6.12
C PHE A 511 -5.08 -27.16 -5.28
N ASN A 512 -4.49 -26.30 -4.47
CA ASN A 512 -5.21 -25.33 -3.66
C ASN A 512 -5.98 -24.33 -4.54
N ILE A 513 -5.30 -23.65 -5.46
CA ILE A 513 -5.91 -22.66 -6.35
C ILE A 513 -6.92 -23.34 -7.30
N GLY A 514 -6.53 -24.47 -7.90
CA GLY A 514 -7.38 -25.21 -8.83
C GLY A 514 -8.71 -25.62 -8.19
N LEU A 515 -8.67 -26.21 -6.98
CA LEU A 515 -9.88 -26.63 -6.28
C LEU A 515 -10.64 -25.43 -5.69
N TYR A 516 -9.95 -24.38 -5.22
CA TYR A 516 -10.61 -23.16 -4.75
C TYR A 516 -11.43 -22.52 -5.86
N VAL A 517 -10.84 -22.31 -7.02
CA VAL A 517 -11.52 -21.70 -8.17
C VAL A 517 -12.55 -22.66 -8.77
N GLY A 518 -12.17 -23.90 -9.07
CA GLY A 518 -13.06 -24.88 -9.72
C GLY A 518 -14.31 -25.17 -8.88
N ALA A 519 -14.16 -25.41 -7.58
CA ALA A 519 -15.29 -25.64 -6.69
C ALA A 519 -16.15 -24.37 -6.48
N SER A 520 -15.55 -23.17 -6.49
CA SER A 520 -16.31 -21.93 -6.38
C SER A 520 -17.14 -21.64 -7.63
N LEU A 521 -16.66 -22.05 -8.81
CA LEU A 521 -17.41 -21.95 -10.06
C LEU A 521 -18.50 -23.02 -10.18
N ALA A 522 -18.23 -24.23 -9.70
CA ALA A 522 -19.18 -25.35 -9.77
C ALA A 522 -20.35 -25.23 -8.78
N TRP A 523 -20.14 -24.61 -7.62
CA TRP A 523 -21.17 -24.43 -6.59
C TRP A 523 -21.36 -22.95 -6.27
N PRO A 524 -22.54 -22.37 -6.59
CA PRO A 524 -22.80 -20.97 -6.33
C PRO A 524 -22.77 -20.63 -4.83
N PRO A 525 -22.37 -19.40 -4.46
CA PRO A 525 -22.34 -18.96 -3.09
C PRO A 525 -23.76 -18.84 -2.50
N SER A 526 -23.93 -19.19 -1.23
CA SER A 526 -25.16 -18.96 -0.47
C SER A 526 -25.41 -17.45 -0.24
N ALA A 527 -26.65 -17.08 0.10
CA ALA A 527 -27.02 -15.69 0.40
C ALA A 527 -26.13 -15.07 1.51
N LEU A 528 -25.76 -15.87 2.53
CA LEU A 528 -24.85 -15.41 3.58
C LEU A 528 -23.44 -15.18 3.06
N GLU A 529 -22.92 -16.06 2.21
CA GLU A 529 -21.59 -15.91 1.61
C GLU A 529 -21.52 -14.68 0.71
N LEU A 530 -22.56 -14.40 -0.09
CA LEU A 530 -22.65 -13.22 -0.92
C LEU A 530 -22.64 -11.93 -0.07
N ARG A 531 -23.43 -11.89 1.02
CA ARG A 531 -23.43 -10.74 1.94
C ARG A 531 -22.06 -10.53 2.57
N GLN A 532 -21.38 -11.60 3.01
CA GLN A 532 -20.02 -11.47 3.53
C GLN A 532 -19.03 -11.07 2.44
N ALA A 533 -19.16 -11.59 1.24
CA ALA A 533 -18.34 -11.18 0.10
C ALA A 533 -18.43 -9.68 -0.15
N ASP A 534 -19.65 -9.15 -0.14
CA ASP A 534 -19.83 -7.72 -0.27
C ASP A 534 -19.18 -6.90 0.85
N VAL A 535 -19.24 -7.34 2.11
CA VAL A 535 -18.57 -6.67 3.24
C VAL A 535 -17.05 -6.63 3.05
N PHE A 536 -16.45 -7.70 2.53
CA PHE A 536 -15.01 -7.83 2.36
C PHE A 536 -14.49 -7.15 1.09
N VAL A 537 -15.19 -7.34 -0.04
CA VAL A 537 -14.76 -6.80 -1.33
C VAL A 537 -14.98 -5.30 -1.41
N ASP A 538 -16.14 -4.83 -0.94
CA ASP A 538 -16.56 -3.42 -1.02
C ASP A 538 -16.38 -2.67 0.32
N VAL A 539 -15.40 -3.03 1.14
CA VAL A 539 -15.18 -2.49 2.50
C VAL A 539 -15.00 -0.97 2.54
N PHE A 540 -14.58 -0.33 1.46
CA PHE A 540 -14.43 1.12 1.36
C PHE A 540 -15.74 1.83 0.98
N ARG A 541 -16.76 1.12 0.51
CA ARG A 541 -18.06 1.66 0.18
C ARG A 541 -18.86 1.89 1.47
N ARG A 542 -19.43 3.08 1.64
CA ARG A 542 -20.36 3.33 2.75
C ARG A 542 -21.64 2.55 2.49
N ARG A 543 -22.02 1.67 3.40
CA ARG A 543 -23.31 0.95 3.37
C ARG A 543 -24.31 1.61 4.27
N SER A 544 -25.60 1.54 3.88
CA SER A 544 -26.68 1.88 4.79
C SER A 544 -26.84 0.76 5.85
N LEU A 545 -27.19 1.15 7.07
CA LEU A 545 -27.43 0.17 8.15
C LEU A 545 -28.59 -0.79 7.83
N ALA A 546 -29.55 -0.36 7.03
CA ALA A 546 -30.67 -1.18 6.59
C ALA A 546 -30.21 -2.42 5.78
N GLU A 547 -29.17 -2.28 4.93
CA GLU A 547 -28.61 -3.42 4.17
C GLU A 547 -27.89 -4.45 5.06
N GLU A 548 -27.31 -4.01 6.20
CA GLU A 548 -26.64 -4.91 7.15
C GLU A 548 -27.65 -5.69 8.02
N VAL A 549 -28.78 -5.07 8.38
CA VAL A 549 -29.81 -5.60 9.29
C VAL A 549 -30.67 -6.68 8.63
N ALA A 550 -30.91 -6.59 7.32
CA ALA A 550 -31.77 -7.53 6.57
C ALA A 550 -31.35 -9.03 6.62
N GLY A 551 -30.33 -9.37 7.41
CA GLY A 551 -29.77 -10.73 7.53
C GLY A 551 -30.16 -11.49 8.79
N TRP A 552 -30.88 -10.89 9.71
CA TRP A 552 -31.32 -11.55 10.93
C TRP A 552 -32.79 -11.93 10.83
N GLN A 553 -33.10 -13.23 11.02
CA GLN A 553 -34.45 -13.77 11.19
C GLN A 553 -34.62 -14.10 12.68
N GLY A 554 -35.71 -13.68 13.28
CA GLY A 554 -36.03 -13.87 14.68
C GLY A 554 -36.03 -12.58 15.51
N HIS A 555 -36.86 -12.55 16.57
CA HIS A 555 -37.05 -11.41 17.45
C HIS A 555 -36.66 -11.77 18.88
N PRO A 556 -35.35 -11.85 19.23
CA PRO A 556 -34.94 -12.12 20.61
C PRO A 556 -35.38 -11.01 21.53
N LEU A 557 -35.61 -11.35 22.78
CA LEU A 557 -35.98 -10.37 23.79
C LEU A 557 -34.75 -9.58 24.23
N LEU A 558 -34.92 -8.28 24.46
CA LEU A 558 -33.85 -7.40 24.93
C LEU A 558 -33.16 -7.90 26.21
N PRO A 559 -33.88 -8.45 27.23
CA PRO A 559 -33.26 -9.03 28.42
C PRO A 559 -32.31 -10.19 28.11
N ASP A 560 -32.61 -11.02 27.13
CA ASP A 560 -31.81 -12.19 26.76
C ASP A 560 -30.52 -11.77 26.06
N VAL A 561 -30.60 -10.79 25.16
CA VAL A 561 -29.41 -10.20 24.52
C VAL A 561 -28.51 -9.53 25.56
N ARG A 562 -29.10 -8.81 26.49
CA ARG A 562 -28.37 -8.19 27.61
C ARG A 562 -27.72 -9.22 28.53
N ALA A 563 -28.43 -10.28 28.87
CA ALA A 563 -27.92 -11.39 29.70
C ALA A 563 -26.74 -12.10 29.02
N LEU A 564 -26.82 -12.28 27.68
CA LEU A 564 -25.73 -12.81 26.87
C LEU A 564 -24.49 -11.90 26.93
N LEU A 565 -24.67 -10.60 26.69
CA LEU A 565 -23.57 -9.63 26.74
C LEU A 565 -22.97 -9.55 28.17
N LEU A 566 -23.78 -9.56 29.22
CA LEU A 566 -23.31 -9.58 30.61
C LEU A 566 -22.42 -10.79 30.92
N GLY A 567 -22.77 -11.96 30.37
CA GLY A 567 -22.03 -13.19 30.61
C GLY A 567 -20.59 -13.16 30.03
N PHE A 568 -20.38 -12.51 28.91
CA PHE A 568 -19.08 -12.46 28.24
C PHE A 568 -18.30 -11.18 28.48
N LEU A 569 -18.96 -10.01 28.53
CA LEU A 569 -18.29 -8.71 28.64
C LEU A 569 -18.24 -8.19 30.08
N GLY A 570 -19.08 -8.74 30.99
CA GLY A 570 -19.23 -8.25 32.34
C GLY A 570 -20.08 -6.96 32.45
N LYS A 571 -20.52 -6.60 33.67
CA LYS A 571 -21.51 -5.50 33.94
C LYS A 571 -21.04 -4.13 33.39
N LYS A 572 -19.78 -3.75 33.65
CA LYS A 572 -19.26 -2.42 33.29
C LYS A 572 -19.23 -2.21 31.77
N ARG A 573 -18.70 -3.18 31.02
CA ARG A 573 -18.55 -3.09 29.55
C ARG A 573 -19.87 -3.27 28.83
N THR A 574 -20.76 -4.14 29.29
CA THR A 574 -22.10 -4.28 28.72
C THR A 574 -22.87 -2.96 28.82
N ASN A 575 -22.83 -2.31 29.98
CA ASN A 575 -23.49 -1.02 30.14
C ASN A 575 -22.87 0.06 29.24
N GLN A 576 -21.55 0.12 29.13
CA GLN A 576 -20.87 1.04 28.21
C GLN A 576 -21.23 0.78 26.73
N ALA A 577 -21.30 -0.50 26.34
CA ALA A 577 -21.67 -0.88 24.99
C ALA A 577 -23.11 -0.50 24.65
N LEU A 578 -24.04 -0.78 25.56
CA LEU A 578 -25.46 -0.41 25.41
C LEU A 578 -25.64 1.12 25.40
N GLN A 579 -24.93 1.86 26.27
CA GLN A 579 -24.93 3.33 26.26
C GLN A 579 -24.36 3.88 24.91
N THR A 580 -23.31 3.29 24.40
CA THR A 580 -22.73 3.70 23.10
C THR A 580 -23.71 3.41 21.97
N PHE A 581 -24.40 2.28 22.01
CA PHE A 581 -25.45 1.94 21.06
C PHE A 581 -26.63 2.90 21.14
N ALA A 582 -27.14 3.20 22.36
CA ALA A 582 -28.24 4.12 22.56
C ALA A 582 -27.93 5.57 22.10
N LYS A 583 -26.68 6.03 22.30
CA LYS A 583 -26.24 7.35 21.77
C LYS A 583 -26.24 7.38 20.24
N ARG A 584 -25.96 6.24 19.60
CA ARG A 584 -25.93 6.13 18.15
C ARG A 584 -27.32 5.91 17.51
N PHE A 585 -28.22 5.26 18.27
CA PHE A 585 -29.58 4.90 17.87
C PHE A 585 -30.56 5.23 19.01
N PRO A 586 -30.90 6.51 19.19
CA PRO A 586 -31.79 6.93 20.29
C PRO A 586 -33.19 6.36 20.17
N ASP A 587 -33.62 6.03 18.98
CA ASP A 587 -34.91 5.41 18.64
C ASP A 587 -34.98 3.91 18.98
N ALA A 588 -33.87 3.25 19.19
CA ALA A 588 -33.80 1.80 19.45
C ALA A 588 -33.75 1.43 20.95
N LEU A 589 -33.23 2.30 21.80
CA LEU A 589 -32.99 2.05 23.22
C LEU A 589 -33.09 3.32 24.05
N VAL A 590 -33.92 3.29 25.12
CA VAL A 590 -34.00 4.33 26.16
C VAL A 590 -33.34 3.81 27.42
N ILE A 591 -32.46 4.61 28.04
CA ILE A 591 -31.76 4.28 29.28
C ILE A 591 -32.27 5.18 30.36
N ASN A 592 -33.08 4.64 31.29
CA ASN A 592 -33.55 5.34 32.50
C ASN A 592 -32.89 4.75 33.75
N ASN A 593 -32.33 5.61 34.62
CA ASN A 593 -31.76 5.27 35.94
C ASN A 593 -30.96 3.96 35.97
N GLU A 594 -29.95 3.81 35.12
CA GLU A 594 -29.12 2.61 34.95
C GLU A 594 -29.86 1.35 34.44
N GLN A 595 -31.15 1.40 34.17
CA GLN A 595 -31.91 0.32 33.53
C GLN A 595 -32.10 0.60 32.05
N VAL A 596 -31.79 -0.40 31.22
CA VAL A 596 -32.02 -0.35 29.78
C VAL A 596 -33.47 -0.77 29.54
N VAL A 597 -34.31 0.17 29.09
CA VAL A 597 -35.70 -0.08 28.69
C VAL A 597 -35.75 0.07 27.17
N GLY A 598 -36.39 -0.87 26.45
CA GLY A 598 -36.68 -0.73 25.04
C GLY A 598 -37.57 0.48 24.77
N ALA A 599 -37.28 1.25 23.75
CA ALA A 599 -38.20 2.27 23.27
C ALA A 599 -39.52 1.57 22.91
N SER A 600 -40.64 2.02 23.46
CA SER A 600 -41.96 1.51 23.09
C SER A 600 -42.16 1.82 21.60
N TYR A 601 -42.24 0.81 20.76
CA TYR A 601 -42.79 0.97 19.41
C TYR A 601 -44.23 1.45 19.54
N GLN A 602 -44.51 2.72 19.22
CA GLN A 602 -45.87 3.19 19.04
C GLN A 602 -46.28 2.76 17.61
N PRO A 603 -47.22 1.80 17.47
CA PRO A 603 -47.82 1.54 16.19
C PRO A 603 -48.56 2.80 15.75
N THR A 604 -48.39 3.19 14.50
CA THR A 604 -49.16 4.25 13.84
C THR A 604 -50.65 3.95 13.97
N ALA A 605 -51.44 5.01 14.15
CA ALA A 605 -52.84 4.97 14.54
C ALA A 605 -53.83 4.15 13.65
N THR A 606 -53.34 3.37 12.72
CA THR A 606 -54.13 2.46 11.86
C THR A 606 -54.28 1.03 12.39
N ASP A 607 -53.56 0.62 13.42
CA ASP A 607 -53.61 -0.76 13.96
C ASP A 607 -54.45 -0.90 15.25
N LEU A 608 -55.08 0.18 15.75
CA LEU A 608 -55.79 0.20 17.03
C LEU A 608 -57.29 -0.14 16.96
N GLY A 609 -57.79 -0.66 15.83
CA GLY A 609 -59.20 -0.88 15.60
C GLY A 609 -59.82 -2.22 16.06
N SER A 610 -59.09 -3.23 16.44
CA SER A 610 -59.70 -4.56 16.62
C SER A 610 -59.27 -5.44 17.77
N GLN A 611 -58.39 -5.00 18.73
CA GLN A 611 -57.96 -5.87 19.85
C GLN A 611 -57.97 -5.25 21.24
N ALA A 612 -58.65 -4.17 21.47
CA ALA A 612 -58.71 -3.49 22.79
C ALA A 612 -59.80 -3.99 23.75
N GLN A 613 -60.36 -5.16 23.55
CA GLN A 613 -61.45 -5.64 24.44
C GLN A 613 -61.38 -7.09 24.91
N ALA A 614 -60.21 -7.62 25.15
CA ALA A 614 -60.10 -8.89 25.88
C ALA A 614 -58.76 -8.96 26.65
N LEU A 615 -58.88 -9.08 27.97
CA LEU A 615 -57.86 -9.40 28.94
C LEU A 615 -57.18 -8.25 29.73
N GLY A 616 -57.90 -7.86 30.82
CA GLY A 616 -57.32 -7.20 31.96
C GLY A 616 -56.31 -8.08 32.69
N THR A 617 -55.04 -7.96 32.34
CA THR A 617 -53.91 -8.25 33.23
C THR A 617 -52.69 -7.49 32.70
N THR A 618 -52.21 -6.56 33.52
CA THR A 618 -50.99 -5.74 33.27
C THR A 618 -49.71 -6.58 33.38
N HIS A 619 -49.47 -7.49 32.43
CA HIS A 619 -48.12 -7.97 32.14
C HIS A 619 -47.65 -7.28 30.86
N GLN A 620 -46.74 -6.28 31.03
CA GLN A 620 -46.01 -5.75 29.87
C GLN A 620 -45.36 -6.90 29.12
N ALA A 621 -45.80 -7.14 27.88
CA ALA A 621 -45.15 -8.10 26.99
C ALA A 621 -43.66 -7.72 26.83
N PRO A 622 -42.75 -8.68 26.94
CA PRO A 622 -41.32 -8.41 26.84
C PRO A 622 -41.00 -7.84 25.44
N ASN A 623 -40.41 -6.62 25.43
CA ASN A 623 -40.06 -5.92 24.20
C ASN A 623 -39.01 -6.68 23.36
N PRO A 624 -39.24 -6.92 22.05
CA PRO A 624 -38.28 -7.52 21.17
C PRO A 624 -37.05 -6.60 21.01
N ALA A 625 -35.88 -7.17 20.87
CA ALA A 625 -34.64 -6.42 20.64
C ALA A 625 -34.58 -5.89 19.21
N ASP A 626 -34.16 -4.65 19.07
CA ASP A 626 -33.95 -4.04 17.75
C ASP A 626 -32.93 -4.86 16.94
N PRO A 627 -33.21 -5.18 15.65
CA PRO A 627 -32.30 -5.93 14.80
C PRO A 627 -30.90 -5.29 14.68
N ARG A 628 -30.79 -3.95 14.79
CA ARG A 628 -29.51 -3.25 14.82
C ARG A 628 -28.70 -3.58 16.08
N LEU A 629 -29.36 -3.83 17.20
CA LEU A 629 -28.70 -4.27 18.43
C LEU A 629 -28.18 -5.69 18.29
N LEU A 630 -28.89 -6.57 17.58
CA LEU A 630 -28.43 -7.94 17.33
C LEU A 630 -27.13 -7.96 16.51
N LEU A 631 -27.09 -7.17 15.43
CA LEU A 631 -25.89 -7.03 14.63
C LEU A 631 -24.71 -6.44 15.43
N TYR A 632 -25.02 -5.44 16.31
CA TYR A 632 -24.02 -4.84 17.19
C TYR A 632 -23.52 -5.84 18.24
N ALA A 633 -24.41 -6.61 18.83
CA ALA A 633 -24.09 -7.68 19.79
C ALA A 633 -23.29 -8.82 19.13
N GLU A 634 -23.65 -9.21 17.90
CA GLU A 634 -22.89 -10.21 17.12
C GLU A 634 -21.44 -9.76 16.92
N LYS A 635 -21.22 -8.51 16.50
CA LYS A 635 -19.88 -7.94 16.32
C LYS A 635 -19.09 -7.87 17.63
N LEU A 636 -19.76 -7.55 18.76
CA LEU A 636 -19.14 -7.54 20.09
C LEU A 636 -18.69 -8.95 20.52
N LEU A 637 -19.58 -9.92 20.35
CA LEU A 637 -19.30 -11.31 20.71
C LEU A 637 -18.32 -12.00 19.76
N ALA A 638 -18.30 -11.60 18.49
CA ALA A 638 -17.32 -12.11 17.53
C ALA A 638 -15.88 -11.85 17.97
N GLY A 639 -15.61 -10.69 18.58
CA GLY A 639 -14.31 -10.37 19.16
C GLY A 639 -13.91 -11.20 20.37
N THR A 640 -14.84 -11.90 21.01
CA THR A 640 -14.58 -12.72 22.21
C THR A 640 -14.56 -14.21 21.93
N LEU A 641 -15.42 -14.68 21.04
CA LEU A 641 -15.73 -16.09 20.79
C LEU A 641 -15.49 -16.54 19.36
N GLY A 642 -15.12 -15.61 18.49
CA GLY A 642 -15.09 -15.81 17.05
C GLY A 642 -16.47 -15.62 16.38
N PRO A 643 -16.47 -15.33 15.06
CA PRO A 643 -17.68 -14.93 14.33
C PRO A 643 -18.72 -16.05 14.21
N ALA A 644 -18.29 -17.31 14.12
CA ALA A 644 -19.18 -18.46 14.02
C ALA A 644 -19.92 -18.76 15.34
N SER A 645 -19.19 -18.76 16.47
CA SER A 645 -19.75 -18.99 17.81
C SER A 645 -20.67 -17.85 18.24
N ALA A 646 -20.31 -16.59 17.95
CA ALA A 646 -21.15 -15.42 18.23
C ALA A 646 -22.51 -15.55 17.52
N ARG A 647 -22.51 -15.93 16.25
CA ARG A 647 -23.73 -16.12 15.46
C ARG A 647 -24.60 -17.25 16.01
N LEU A 648 -24.00 -18.41 16.34
CA LEU A 648 -24.70 -19.54 16.90
C LEU A 648 -25.36 -19.20 18.23
N LEU A 649 -24.66 -18.47 19.11
CA LEU A 649 -25.23 -18.05 20.42
C LEU A 649 -26.39 -17.06 20.26
N LEU A 650 -26.28 -16.09 19.37
CA LEU A 650 -27.38 -15.16 19.12
C LEU A 650 -28.59 -15.86 18.47
N ALA A 651 -28.35 -16.77 17.54
CA ALA A 651 -29.40 -17.56 16.91
C ALA A 651 -30.14 -18.43 17.94
N SER A 652 -29.43 -19.00 18.93
CA SER A 652 -30.07 -19.80 19.99
C SER A 652 -30.94 -18.98 20.96
N VAL A 653 -30.70 -17.67 21.05
CA VAL A 653 -31.49 -16.74 21.86
C VAL A 653 -32.64 -16.13 21.04
N ALA A 654 -32.51 -16.11 19.72
CA ALA A 654 -33.49 -15.51 18.80
C ALA A 654 -34.77 -16.33 18.62
N GLY A 655 -34.80 -17.63 19.00
CA GLY A 655 -35.94 -18.54 18.80
C GLY A 655 -36.28 -18.79 17.32
N GLU A 656 -36.43 -20.02 16.89
CA GLU A 656 -37.00 -20.33 15.56
C GLU A 656 -38.52 -20.23 15.64
N GLU A 657 -39.11 -19.08 15.20
CA GLU A 657 -40.55 -19.04 14.92
C GLU A 657 -40.86 -19.62 13.53
N GLN A 658 -41.89 -20.47 13.46
CA GLN A 658 -42.48 -20.94 12.22
C GLN A 658 -43.04 -19.73 11.45
N ILE A 659 -42.67 -19.60 10.19
CA ILE A 659 -43.08 -18.50 9.31
C ILE A 659 -44.61 -18.48 9.15
N SER A 660 -45.30 -17.52 9.72
CA SER A 660 -46.75 -17.31 9.50
C SER A 660 -46.99 -16.69 8.12
N TYR A 661 -48.16 -17.01 7.51
CA TYR A 661 -48.56 -16.55 6.18
C TYR A 661 -48.57 -15.00 6.06
N ASP A 662 -48.93 -14.32 7.16
CA ASP A 662 -48.93 -12.85 7.23
C ASP A 662 -47.51 -12.23 7.15
N ASN A 663 -46.50 -12.94 7.63
CA ASN A 663 -45.10 -12.52 7.51
C ASN A 663 -44.59 -12.61 6.08
N VAL A 664 -45.10 -13.55 5.27
CA VAL A 664 -44.74 -13.66 3.84
C VAL A 664 -45.30 -12.52 3.03
N VAL A 665 -46.51 -12.04 3.33
CA VAL A 665 -47.16 -10.92 2.66
C VAL A 665 -46.46 -9.60 3.04
N GLY A 666 -46.04 -9.47 4.32
CA GLY A 666 -45.22 -8.34 4.79
C GLY A 666 -43.88 -8.25 4.07
N ILE A 667 -43.17 -9.39 3.96
CA ILE A 667 -41.88 -9.49 3.25
C ILE A 667 -42.01 -9.17 1.75
N LEU A 668 -43.11 -9.56 1.12
CA LEU A 668 -43.37 -9.23 -0.30
C LEU A 668 -43.61 -7.71 -0.52
N LYS A 669 -44.33 -7.06 0.38
CA LYS A 669 -44.57 -5.62 0.36
C LYS A 669 -43.28 -4.82 0.62
N GLU A 670 -42.48 -5.25 1.56
CA GLU A 670 -41.15 -4.68 1.86
C GLU A 670 -40.16 -4.91 0.72
N SER A 671 -40.23 -6.07 0.07
CA SER A 671 -39.42 -6.39 -1.12
C SER A 671 -39.78 -5.48 -2.32
N GLN A 672 -41.05 -5.13 -2.51
CA GLN A 672 -41.46 -4.17 -3.55
C GLN A 672 -40.95 -2.76 -3.25
N GLN A 673 -41.05 -2.29 -2.00
CA GLN A 673 -40.52 -0.99 -1.59
C GLN A 673 -38.99 -0.92 -1.70
N LEU A 674 -38.30 -1.99 -1.39
CA LEU A 674 -36.85 -2.13 -1.56
C LEU A 674 -36.44 -2.14 -3.05
N LEU A 675 -37.25 -2.72 -3.93
CA LEU A 675 -37.03 -2.71 -5.38
C LEU A 675 -37.18 -1.29 -5.97
N GLU A 676 -38.19 -0.54 -5.50
CA GLU A 676 -38.37 0.86 -5.91
C GLU A 676 -37.27 1.77 -5.37
N ALA A 677 -36.89 1.62 -4.09
CA ALA A 677 -35.77 2.35 -3.50
C ALA A 677 -34.43 2.02 -4.21
N ASN A 678 -34.23 0.76 -4.57
CA ASN A 678 -33.05 0.33 -5.32
C ASN A 678 -33.01 0.91 -6.74
N ARG A 679 -34.16 1.01 -7.41
CA ARG A 679 -34.26 1.71 -8.73
C ARG A 679 -33.95 3.19 -8.61
N GLN A 680 -34.38 3.83 -7.54
CA GLN A 680 -34.13 5.25 -7.27
C GLN A 680 -32.65 5.51 -6.92
N LEU A 681 -32.04 4.62 -6.12
CA LEU A 681 -30.62 4.62 -5.82
C LEU A 681 -29.75 4.37 -7.07
N GLN A 682 -30.17 3.47 -7.96
CA GLN A 682 -29.47 3.25 -9.23
C GLN A 682 -29.53 4.49 -10.15
N LYS A 683 -30.66 5.20 -10.17
CA LYS A 683 -30.77 6.48 -10.91
C LYS A 683 -29.81 7.54 -10.32
N GLN A 684 -29.82 7.71 -9.00
CA GLN A 684 -28.92 8.66 -8.33
C GLN A 684 -27.43 8.26 -8.51
N SER A 685 -27.11 6.96 -8.45
CA SER A 685 -25.76 6.47 -8.69
C SER A 685 -25.27 6.77 -10.10
N ARG A 686 -26.13 6.60 -11.12
CA ARG A 686 -25.79 6.95 -12.50
C ARG A 686 -25.63 8.47 -12.69
N GLN A 687 -26.41 9.26 -11.99
CA GLN A 687 -26.30 10.73 -12.03
C GLN A 687 -25.01 11.21 -11.35
N LEU A 688 -24.68 10.64 -10.20
CA LEU A 688 -23.41 10.88 -9.51
C LEU A 688 -22.20 10.47 -10.37
N GLN A 689 -22.31 9.36 -11.09
CA GLN A 689 -21.26 8.88 -11.97
C GLN A 689 -21.01 9.83 -13.13
N ARG A 690 -22.09 10.36 -13.76
CA ARG A 690 -21.98 11.41 -14.80
C ARG A 690 -21.34 12.68 -14.28
N LEU A 691 -21.78 13.17 -13.12
CA LEU A 691 -21.20 14.38 -12.50
C LEU A 691 -19.71 14.17 -12.13
N THR A 692 -19.35 12.96 -11.71
CA THR A 692 -17.95 12.61 -11.40
C THR A 692 -17.10 12.59 -12.66
N ASP A 693 -17.63 12.08 -13.78
CA ASP A 693 -16.92 12.07 -15.06
C ASP A 693 -16.77 13.49 -15.62
N GLU A 694 -17.82 14.33 -15.52
CA GLU A 694 -17.75 15.75 -15.89
C GLU A 694 -16.72 16.52 -15.03
N LEU A 695 -16.73 16.31 -13.71
CA LEU A 695 -15.75 16.91 -12.81
C LEU A 695 -14.33 16.46 -13.13
N ARG A 696 -14.15 15.19 -13.50
CA ARG A 696 -12.86 14.65 -13.88
C ARG A 696 -12.33 15.27 -15.18
N GLN A 697 -13.20 15.45 -16.15
CA GLN A 697 -12.85 16.14 -17.40
C GLN A 697 -12.48 17.62 -17.15
N ALA A 698 -13.28 18.32 -16.34
CA ALA A 698 -12.98 19.71 -15.97
C ALA A 698 -11.64 19.82 -15.21
N TYR A 699 -11.37 18.88 -14.30
CA TYR A 699 -10.10 18.84 -13.57
C TYR A 699 -8.90 18.58 -14.52
N GLN A 700 -9.05 17.68 -15.49
CA GLN A 700 -8.01 17.43 -16.49
C GLN A 700 -7.74 18.65 -17.37
N GLN A 701 -8.78 19.38 -17.77
CA GLN A 701 -8.63 20.63 -18.52
C GLN A 701 -7.91 21.70 -17.70
N LEU A 702 -8.27 21.83 -16.43
CA LEU A 702 -7.65 22.80 -15.52
C LEU A 702 -6.17 22.48 -15.29
N GLN A 703 -5.85 21.19 -15.16
CA GLN A 703 -4.47 20.72 -15.01
C GLN A 703 -3.62 20.97 -16.26
N ALA A 704 -4.22 20.81 -17.46
CA ALA A 704 -3.54 21.11 -18.71
C ALA A 704 -3.24 22.62 -18.85
N LEU A 705 -4.21 23.47 -18.47
CA LEU A 705 -4.03 24.93 -18.46
C LEU A 705 -2.96 25.37 -17.45
N ASP A 706 -2.92 24.78 -16.28
CA ASP A 706 -1.92 25.09 -15.25
C ASP A 706 -0.51 24.71 -15.73
N GLN A 707 -0.40 23.55 -16.40
CA GLN A 707 0.86 23.10 -16.99
C GLN A 707 1.36 24.05 -18.10
N GLN A 708 0.45 24.52 -18.98
CA GLN A 708 0.81 25.49 -20.02
C GLN A 708 1.27 26.83 -19.42
N LYS A 709 0.63 27.27 -18.33
CA LYS A 709 1.03 28.48 -17.61
C LYS A 709 2.43 28.33 -17.00
N ASP A 710 2.72 27.19 -16.38
CA ASP A 710 4.03 26.93 -15.78
C ASP A 710 5.14 26.87 -16.83
N GLU A 711 4.89 26.26 -17.98
CA GLU A 711 5.82 26.20 -19.11
C GLU A 711 6.08 27.61 -19.67
N PHE A 712 5.03 28.42 -19.79
CA PHE A 712 5.17 29.83 -20.19
C PHE A 712 6.05 30.60 -19.20
N LEU A 713 5.79 30.53 -17.88
CA LEU A 713 6.57 31.21 -16.85
C LEU A 713 8.04 30.75 -16.83
N TYR A 714 8.27 29.46 -17.04
CA TYR A 714 9.63 28.92 -17.15
C TYR A 714 10.38 29.53 -18.32
N THR A 715 9.76 29.60 -19.50
CA THR A 715 10.37 30.11 -20.73
C THR A 715 10.65 31.63 -20.61
N VAL A 716 9.69 32.42 -20.11
CA VAL A 716 9.88 33.85 -19.81
C VAL A 716 11.08 34.06 -18.88
N THR A 717 11.13 33.26 -17.77
CA THR A 717 12.23 33.43 -16.81
C THR A 717 13.58 33.10 -17.43
N HIS A 718 13.65 32.12 -18.30
CA HIS A 718 14.88 31.73 -19.01
C HIS A 718 15.33 32.81 -19.97
N GLU A 719 14.42 33.36 -20.78
CA GLU A 719 14.72 34.40 -21.79
C GLU A 719 15.09 35.77 -21.16
N LEU A 720 14.57 36.07 -19.98
CA LEU A 720 14.97 37.26 -19.20
C LEU A 720 16.33 37.07 -18.52
N ARG A 721 16.65 35.89 -18.02
CA ARG A 721 17.90 35.58 -17.31
C ARG A 721 19.13 35.72 -18.20
N THR A 722 19.03 35.28 -19.44
CA THR A 722 20.19 35.24 -20.37
C THR A 722 20.79 36.63 -20.62
N PRO A 723 20.03 37.65 -21.10
CA PRO A 723 20.58 38.99 -21.30
C PRO A 723 21.03 39.64 -19.98
N LEU A 724 20.30 39.39 -18.89
CA LEU A 724 20.65 39.95 -17.58
C LEU A 724 21.97 39.37 -17.06
N THR A 725 22.23 38.08 -17.28
CA THR A 725 23.53 37.45 -16.92
C THR A 725 24.67 38.02 -17.77
N SER A 726 24.42 38.25 -19.05
CA SER A 726 25.42 38.85 -19.94
C SER A 726 25.76 40.28 -19.52
N ILE A 727 24.73 41.08 -19.24
CA ILE A 727 24.93 42.47 -18.74
C ILE A 727 25.75 42.44 -17.46
N ARG A 728 25.37 41.59 -16.50
CA ARG A 728 26.07 41.48 -15.21
C ARG A 728 27.53 41.06 -15.39
N ALA A 729 27.78 40.01 -16.17
CA ALA A 729 29.13 39.50 -16.37
C ALA A 729 30.05 40.54 -17.03
N LEU A 730 29.54 41.24 -18.06
CA LEU A 730 30.31 42.30 -18.73
C LEU A 730 30.54 43.49 -17.82
N ALA A 731 29.58 43.86 -16.97
CA ALA A 731 29.73 44.91 -15.98
C ALA A 731 30.74 44.54 -14.89
N GLU A 732 30.74 43.27 -14.41
CA GLU A 732 31.74 42.74 -13.48
C GLU A 732 33.15 42.77 -14.12
N ILE A 733 33.30 42.35 -15.37
CA ILE A 733 34.58 42.39 -16.10
C ILE A 733 35.10 43.84 -16.20
N LEU A 734 34.24 44.82 -16.53
CA LEU A 734 34.59 46.21 -16.60
C LEU A 734 35.00 46.81 -15.24
N ALA A 735 34.35 46.33 -14.16
CA ALA A 735 34.67 46.78 -12.79
C ALA A 735 35.98 46.20 -12.26
N ASP A 736 36.26 44.91 -12.59
CA ASP A 736 37.43 44.21 -12.09
C ASP A 736 38.70 44.46 -12.88
N ASN A 737 38.61 45.05 -14.10
CA ASN A 737 39.73 45.31 -14.98
C ASN A 737 39.74 46.80 -15.40
N PRO A 738 40.21 47.73 -14.58
CA PRO A 738 40.25 49.15 -14.89
C PRO A 738 41.27 49.51 -16.00
N ASP A 739 42.24 48.64 -16.30
CA ASP A 739 43.32 48.82 -17.27
C ASP A 739 43.01 48.24 -18.65
N LEU A 740 41.74 47.91 -18.95
CA LEU A 740 41.31 47.43 -20.29
C LEU A 740 41.59 48.51 -21.36
N GLU A 741 41.96 48.03 -22.56
CA GLU A 741 42.12 48.90 -23.75
C GLU A 741 40.81 49.61 -24.06
N GLU A 742 40.86 50.85 -24.54
CA GLU A 742 39.69 51.70 -24.84
C GLU A 742 38.71 51.03 -25.81
N GLU A 743 39.25 50.32 -26.84
CA GLU A 743 38.44 49.61 -27.84
C GLU A 743 37.67 48.44 -27.21
N GLU A 744 38.25 47.69 -26.27
CA GLU A 744 37.61 46.60 -25.58
C GLU A 744 36.56 47.11 -24.60
N ARG A 745 36.84 48.21 -23.86
CA ARG A 745 35.92 48.86 -22.95
C ARG A 745 34.69 49.40 -23.69
N GLU A 746 34.89 50.07 -24.84
CA GLU A 746 33.79 50.53 -25.69
C GLU A 746 32.97 49.39 -26.25
N ARG A 747 33.61 48.31 -26.65
CA ARG A 747 32.93 47.08 -27.11
C ARG A 747 32.04 46.45 -26.03
N PHE A 748 32.49 46.40 -24.78
CA PHE A 748 31.68 45.87 -23.66
C PHE A 748 30.52 46.80 -23.31
N HIS A 749 30.73 48.12 -23.26
CA HIS A 749 29.64 49.10 -23.07
C HIS A 749 28.58 49.00 -24.15
N ASN A 750 28.99 48.90 -25.42
CA ASN A 750 28.09 48.75 -26.56
C ASN A 750 27.29 47.39 -26.49
N THR A 751 27.93 46.36 -25.97
CA THR A 751 27.26 45.05 -25.79
C THR A 751 26.27 45.09 -24.64
N ILE A 752 26.60 45.70 -23.51
CA ILE A 752 25.68 45.94 -22.38
C ILE A 752 24.47 46.76 -22.85
N GLY A 753 24.70 47.86 -23.61
CA GLY A 753 23.63 48.70 -24.15
C GLY A 753 22.67 47.88 -25.06
N ARG A 754 23.20 47.07 -25.97
CA ARG A 754 22.40 46.20 -26.84
C ARG A 754 21.59 45.16 -26.08
N GLU A 755 22.18 44.52 -25.06
CA GLU A 755 21.46 43.53 -24.25
C GLU A 755 20.40 44.18 -23.36
N ALA A 756 20.62 45.38 -22.86
CA ALA A 756 19.64 46.18 -22.12
C ALA A 756 18.43 46.57 -23.00
N GLU A 757 18.68 47.04 -24.23
CA GLU A 757 17.62 47.32 -25.20
C GLU A 757 16.83 46.05 -25.60
N ARG A 758 17.55 44.91 -25.74
CA ARG A 758 16.92 43.62 -26.01
C ARG A 758 16.00 43.22 -24.89
N LEU A 759 16.44 43.36 -23.63
CA LEU A 759 15.65 43.05 -22.44
C LEU A 759 14.42 43.95 -22.34
N THR A 760 14.55 45.26 -22.59
CA THR A 760 13.43 46.21 -22.58
C THR A 760 12.38 45.83 -23.63
N ARG A 761 12.81 45.50 -24.86
CA ARG A 761 11.90 45.04 -25.93
C ARG A 761 11.19 43.74 -25.55
N LEU A 762 11.88 42.78 -24.92
CA LEU A 762 11.29 41.50 -24.52
C LEU A 762 10.21 41.73 -23.46
N ILE A 763 10.49 42.55 -22.43
CA ILE A 763 9.50 42.92 -21.38
C ILE A 763 8.28 43.59 -22.02
N SER A 764 8.46 44.52 -22.92
CA SER A 764 7.34 45.19 -23.61
C SER A 764 6.48 44.20 -24.41
N LEU A 765 7.09 43.25 -25.12
CA LEU A 765 6.36 42.24 -25.89
C LEU A 765 5.58 41.27 -24.98
N ILE A 766 6.12 40.93 -23.79
CA ILE A 766 5.41 40.08 -22.82
C ILE A 766 4.21 40.85 -22.25
N LEU A 767 4.37 42.13 -21.88
CA LEU A 767 3.27 42.94 -21.36
C LEU A 767 2.18 43.17 -22.43
N ASP A 768 2.57 43.40 -23.68
CA ASP A 768 1.62 43.52 -24.80
C ASP A 768 0.85 42.23 -25.01
N LEU A 769 1.53 41.08 -24.96
CA LEU A 769 0.89 39.76 -25.10
C LEU A 769 -0.13 39.52 -23.98
N GLU A 770 0.25 39.82 -22.74
CA GLU A 770 -0.61 39.70 -21.57
C GLU A 770 -1.90 40.52 -21.68
N LYS A 771 -1.73 41.81 -22.09
CA LYS A 771 -2.88 42.72 -22.33
C LYS A 771 -3.80 42.23 -23.46
N LEU A 772 -3.23 41.62 -24.50
CA LEU A 772 -4.00 41.06 -25.62
C LEU A 772 -4.74 39.77 -25.24
N GLU A 773 -4.19 38.94 -24.34
CA GLU A 773 -4.79 37.70 -23.88
C GLU A 773 -5.84 37.92 -22.80
N SER A 774 -5.62 38.84 -21.87
CA SER A 774 -6.58 39.17 -20.81
C SER A 774 -7.83 39.91 -21.33
N GLY A 775 -7.90 40.21 -22.64
CA GLY A 775 -9.00 40.93 -23.25
C GLY A 775 -9.10 42.41 -22.83
N GLN A 776 -8.04 42.98 -22.21
CA GLN A 776 -8.01 44.35 -21.76
C GLN A 776 -7.73 45.36 -22.91
N THR A 777 -7.33 44.84 -24.07
CA THR A 777 -7.05 45.67 -25.25
C THR A 777 -8.28 45.79 -26.10
N THR A 778 -8.88 46.97 -26.15
CA THR A 778 -9.95 47.33 -27.09
C THR A 778 -9.33 47.99 -28.32
N LEU A 779 -9.60 47.42 -29.53
CA LEU A 779 -9.15 48.04 -30.77
C LEU A 779 -9.90 49.34 -31.07
N VAL A 780 -9.19 50.39 -31.39
CA VAL A 780 -9.78 51.65 -31.90
C VAL A 780 -9.90 51.53 -33.43
N ARG A 781 -11.03 50.96 -33.91
CA ARG A 781 -11.22 50.75 -35.34
C ARG A 781 -11.66 52.04 -36.01
N ALA A 782 -10.93 52.43 -37.05
CA ALA A 782 -11.24 53.57 -37.94
C ALA A 782 -11.08 53.09 -39.37
N PRO A 783 -11.68 53.80 -40.35
CA PRO A 783 -11.37 53.55 -41.76
C PRO A 783 -9.92 53.88 -42.07
N VAL A 784 -9.11 52.89 -42.39
CA VAL A 784 -7.68 53.04 -42.63
C VAL A 784 -7.38 52.78 -44.11
N ALA A 785 -6.66 53.70 -44.77
CA ALA A 785 -6.11 53.49 -46.08
C ALA A 785 -4.89 52.56 -46.00
N LEU A 786 -5.03 51.31 -46.43
CA LEU A 786 -3.97 50.31 -46.33
C LEU A 786 -2.69 50.70 -47.02
N ALA A 787 -2.78 51.37 -48.18
CA ALA A 787 -1.65 51.84 -48.95
C ALA A 787 -0.72 52.79 -48.16
N GLU A 788 -1.29 53.68 -47.34
CA GLU A 788 -0.50 54.63 -46.51
C GLU A 788 0.22 53.88 -45.40
N VAL A 789 -0.44 52.97 -44.70
CA VAL A 789 0.16 52.19 -43.61
C VAL A 789 1.22 51.24 -44.17
N ALA A 790 1.02 50.68 -45.35
CA ALA A 790 1.99 49.81 -46.03
C ALA A 790 3.25 50.59 -46.44
N ALA A 791 3.07 51.81 -46.95
CA ALA A 791 4.18 52.69 -47.33
C ALA A 791 5.01 53.13 -46.10
N GLU A 792 4.35 53.54 -45.02
CA GLU A 792 5.06 53.92 -43.76
C GLU A 792 5.77 52.70 -43.14
N ALA A 793 5.17 51.49 -43.13
CA ALA A 793 5.79 50.25 -42.63
C ALA A 793 7.02 49.90 -43.50
N ALA A 794 6.91 50.03 -44.84
CA ALA A 794 8.01 49.81 -45.76
C ALA A 794 9.15 50.81 -45.58
N GLU A 795 8.83 52.08 -45.29
CA GLU A 795 9.82 53.11 -44.98
C GLU A 795 10.55 52.85 -43.66
N ALA A 796 9.83 52.48 -42.60
CA ALA A 796 10.37 52.14 -41.28
C ALA A 796 11.36 50.98 -41.35
N VAL A 797 11.12 49.97 -42.19
CA VAL A 797 12.00 48.82 -42.35
C VAL A 797 13.04 49.07 -43.49
N GLY A 798 12.82 50.04 -44.36
CA GLY A 798 13.62 50.33 -45.55
C GLY A 798 15.08 50.67 -45.27
N GLN A 799 15.39 51.33 -44.15
CA GLN A 799 16.75 51.58 -43.73
C GLN A 799 17.50 50.27 -43.39
N LEU A 800 16.87 49.38 -42.68
CA LEU A 800 17.44 48.10 -42.31
C LEU A 800 17.61 47.17 -43.52
N ALA A 801 16.68 47.18 -44.45
CA ALA A 801 16.76 46.44 -45.70
C ALA A 801 17.92 46.93 -46.59
N ARG A 802 18.06 48.30 -46.76
CA ARG A 802 19.14 48.89 -47.50
C ARG A 802 20.52 48.63 -46.92
N ALA A 803 20.66 48.66 -45.58
CA ALA A 803 21.89 48.34 -44.89
C ALA A 803 22.34 46.89 -45.12
N LYS A 804 21.43 46.00 -45.41
CA LYS A 804 21.68 44.57 -45.71
C LYS A 804 21.73 44.27 -47.21
N GLY A 805 21.52 45.28 -48.08
CA GLY A 805 21.52 45.07 -49.53
C GLY A 805 20.28 44.35 -50.06
N ILE A 806 19.16 44.45 -49.37
CA ILE A 806 17.90 43.76 -49.70
C ILE A 806 16.97 44.71 -50.45
N ALA A 807 16.47 44.25 -51.63
CA ALA A 807 15.51 45.00 -52.42
C ALA A 807 14.07 44.81 -51.81
N LEU A 808 13.43 45.96 -51.44
CA LEU A 808 12.03 45.95 -50.96
C LEU A 808 11.12 46.44 -52.06
N HIS A 809 10.15 45.62 -52.47
CA HIS A 809 9.17 45.93 -53.50
C HIS A 809 7.78 46.12 -52.84
N LEU A 810 7.09 47.22 -53.15
CA LEU A 810 5.76 47.52 -52.68
C LEU A 810 4.76 47.46 -53.84
N ASP A 811 3.82 46.57 -53.79
CA ASP A 811 2.75 46.41 -54.74
C ASP A 811 1.38 46.41 -54.02
N VAL A 812 1.03 47.63 -53.53
CA VAL A 812 -0.22 47.89 -52.79
C VAL A 812 -1.00 48.93 -53.56
N PRO A 813 -2.08 48.59 -54.31
CA PRO A 813 -2.87 49.57 -55.07
C PRO A 813 -3.41 50.66 -54.20
N ALA A 814 -3.35 51.95 -54.71
CA ALA A 814 -3.86 53.13 -53.99
C ALA A 814 -5.38 53.12 -53.86
N GLU A 815 -6.11 52.39 -54.73
CA GLU A 815 -7.57 52.36 -54.88
C GLU A 815 -8.21 51.22 -54.02
N LEU A 816 -7.48 50.66 -53.06
CA LEU A 816 -8.09 49.64 -52.18
C LEU A 816 -9.17 50.24 -51.28
N PRO A 817 -10.26 49.49 -51.00
CA PRO A 817 -11.30 49.95 -50.09
C PRO A 817 -10.76 50.20 -48.68
N PRO A 818 -11.24 51.23 -47.95
CA PRO A 818 -10.74 51.54 -46.61
C PRO A 818 -11.08 50.39 -45.68
N LEU A 819 -10.08 49.93 -44.88
CA LEU A 819 -10.17 48.84 -43.97
C LEU A 819 -10.63 49.31 -42.57
N PRO A 820 -11.66 48.72 -41.93
CA PRO A 820 -12.03 49.09 -40.56
C PRO A 820 -11.05 48.47 -39.55
N ALA A 821 -9.92 49.11 -39.35
CA ALA A 821 -8.82 48.56 -38.53
C ALA A 821 -8.28 49.63 -37.52
N ASP A 822 -7.52 49.16 -36.55
CA ASP A 822 -6.69 49.97 -35.70
C ASP A 822 -5.35 50.23 -36.42
N ARG A 823 -5.11 51.48 -36.80
CA ARG A 823 -3.96 51.87 -37.62
C ARG A 823 -2.62 51.49 -36.98
N ASP A 824 -2.49 51.74 -35.68
CA ASP A 824 -1.22 51.47 -34.97
C ASP A 824 -0.94 49.95 -34.82
N ARG A 825 -1.99 49.21 -34.58
CA ARG A 825 -1.89 47.76 -34.48
C ARG A 825 -1.68 47.09 -35.84
N LEU A 826 -2.26 47.63 -36.91
CA LEU A 826 -2.03 47.15 -38.28
C LEU A 826 -0.56 47.48 -38.69
N MET A 827 -0.08 48.66 -38.34
CA MET A 827 1.33 49.07 -38.50
C MET A 827 2.27 48.10 -37.79
N GLN A 828 1.96 47.69 -36.53
CA GLN A 828 2.73 46.72 -35.75
C GLN A 828 2.77 45.35 -36.45
N VAL A 829 1.67 44.87 -37.02
CA VAL A 829 1.60 43.63 -37.82
C VAL A 829 2.54 43.71 -39.01
N LEU A 830 2.47 44.75 -39.82
CA LEU A 830 3.29 44.93 -41.01
C LEU A 830 4.77 45.05 -40.70
N ILE A 831 5.15 45.88 -39.72
CA ILE A 831 6.55 46.01 -39.29
C ILE A 831 7.11 44.66 -38.80
N ASN A 832 6.34 43.90 -38.07
CA ASN A 832 6.80 42.61 -37.55
C ASN A 832 7.02 41.58 -38.68
N LEU A 833 6.11 41.51 -39.65
CA LEU A 833 6.26 40.59 -40.79
C LEU A 833 7.43 41.03 -41.69
N LEU A 834 7.54 42.32 -42.05
CA LEU A 834 8.62 42.88 -42.85
C LEU A 834 10.01 42.71 -42.17
N SER A 835 10.08 42.99 -40.85
CA SER A 835 11.31 42.81 -40.07
C SER A 835 11.75 41.32 -40.04
N ASN A 836 10.79 40.37 -39.98
CA ASN A 836 11.11 38.95 -40.03
C ASN A 836 11.61 38.56 -41.44
N ALA A 837 11.03 39.09 -42.52
CA ALA A 837 11.50 38.89 -43.89
C ALA A 837 12.94 39.39 -44.05
N VAL A 838 13.28 40.60 -43.52
CA VAL A 838 14.64 41.14 -43.57
C VAL A 838 15.65 40.26 -42.82
N LYS A 839 15.21 39.61 -41.72
CA LYS A 839 16.08 38.66 -41.00
C LYS A 839 16.28 37.36 -41.74
N ALA A 840 15.27 36.91 -42.47
CA ALA A 840 15.29 35.62 -43.21
C ALA A 840 16.07 35.69 -44.50
N CYS A 841 16.13 36.83 -45.16
CA CYS A 841 16.81 37.05 -46.44
C CYS A 841 18.32 36.84 -46.38
N PRO A 842 18.94 36.34 -47.45
CA PRO A 842 20.39 36.18 -47.58
C PRO A 842 21.09 37.54 -47.61
N LEU A 843 22.30 37.60 -46.99
CA LEU A 843 23.19 38.74 -47.05
C LEU A 843 23.94 38.78 -48.40
N GLY A 844 24.17 39.97 -48.98
CA GLY A 844 25.03 40.09 -50.18
C GLY A 844 24.33 40.52 -51.45
N GLY A 845 23.18 41.20 -51.36
CA GLY A 845 22.54 41.86 -52.50
C GLY A 845 21.59 41.01 -53.36
N THR A 846 21.32 39.77 -52.92
CA THR A 846 20.37 38.87 -53.59
C THR A 846 19.01 38.79 -52.86
N GLY A 847 18.88 39.43 -51.69
CA GLY A 847 17.64 39.44 -50.88
C GLY A 847 16.53 40.26 -51.55
N ARG A 848 15.32 39.72 -51.61
CA ARG A 848 14.13 40.37 -52.13
C ARG A 848 12.98 40.19 -51.17
N ILE A 849 12.23 41.26 -50.90
CA ILE A 849 11.03 41.26 -50.11
C ILE A 849 9.93 41.93 -50.88
N GLY A 850 8.76 41.34 -50.98
CA GLY A 850 7.57 41.92 -51.56
C GLY A 850 6.50 42.15 -50.48
N LEU A 851 5.86 43.32 -50.54
CA LEU A 851 4.61 43.58 -49.79
C LEU A 851 3.49 43.82 -50.83
N LEU A 852 2.57 42.89 -50.91
CA LEU A 852 1.48 42.87 -51.91
C LEU A 852 0.15 42.96 -51.17
N ALA A 853 -0.82 43.62 -51.84
CA ALA A 853 -2.20 43.60 -51.32
C ALA A 853 -3.20 43.60 -52.49
N TRP A 854 -4.28 42.86 -52.29
CA TRP A 854 -5.39 42.80 -53.27
C TRP A 854 -6.71 42.55 -52.58
N PRO A 855 -7.82 42.99 -53.21
CA PRO A 855 -9.14 42.73 -52.67
C PRO A 855 -9.55 41.28 -52.90
N ALA A 856 -10.14 40.64 -51.90
CA ALA A 856 -10.87 39.37 -51.98
C ALA A 856 -12.35 39.68 -51.74
N ALA A 857 -13.28 38.76 -51.99
CA ALA A 857 -14.73 39.01 -52.04
C ALA A 857 -15.26 39.95 -50.91
N ASP A 858 -15.00 39.64 -49.64
CA ASP A 858 -15.45 40.41 -48.47
C ASP A 858 -14.26 40.82 -47.56
N ALA A 859 -13.03 40.70 -48.04
CA ALA A 859 -11.82 40.91 -47.27
C ALA A 859 -10.69 41.57 -48.08
N LEU A 860 -9.70 42.12 -47.41
CA LEU A 860 -8.42 42.48 -48.00
C LEU A 860 -7.37 41.41 -47.67
N LEU A 861 -6.68 40.96 -48.72
CA LEU A 861 -5.58 39.99 -48.51
C LEU A 861 -4.26 40.75 -48.65
N LEU A 862 -3.41 40.58 -47.63
CA LEU A 862 -2.05 41.08 -47.58
C LEU A 862 -1.07 39.88 -47.69
N CYS A 863 0.01 40.06 -48.45
CA CYS A 863 1.07 39.06 -48.54
C CYS A 863 2.41 39.78 -48.35
N VAL A 864 3.19 39.27 -47.38
CA VAL A 864 4.60 39.59 -47.25
C VAL A 864 5.39 38.37 -47.72
N GLU A 865 6.11 38.52 -48.82
CA GLU A 865 6.96 37.48 -49.40
C GLU A 865 8.43 37.82 -49.24
N ASP A 866 9.26 36.80 -49.03
CA ASP A 866 10.70 36.88 -49.00
C ASP A 866 11.31 35.67 -49.73
N ASN A 867 12.55 35.86 -50.19
CA ASN A 867 13.36 34.84 -50.80
C ASN A 867 14.43 34.27 -49.86
N GLY A 868 14.08 34.24 -48.55
CA GLY A 868 14.97 33.76 -47.51
C GLY A 868 15.07 32.24 -47.40
N LYS A 869 15.52 31.76 -46.28
CA LYS A 869 15.77 30.34 -45.97
C LYS A 869 14.53 29.44 -45.93
N GLY A 870 13.36 30.03 -45.93
CA GLY A 870 12.10 29.30 -45.82
C GLY A 870 11.86 28.61 -44.47
N ILE A 871 10.69 27.93 -44.37
CA ILE A 871 10.18 27.28 -43.15
C ILE A 871 9.71 25.86 -43.53
N ALA A 872 10.05 24.86 -42.70
CA ALA A 872 9.61 23.49 -42.93
C ALA A 872 8.10 23.34 -42.70
N GLN A 873 7.43 22.51 -43.48
CA GLN A 873 5.97 22.32 -43.43
C GLN A 873 5.49 21.86 -42.06
N ALA A 874 6.27 21.08 -41.32
CA ALA A 874 5.95 20.65 -39.96
C ALA A 874 5.89 21.80 -38.95
N GLU A 875 6.56 22.93 -39.22
CA GLU A 875 6.65 24.08 -38.33
C GLU A 875 5.63 25.17 -38.64
N HIS A 876 4.85 25.10 -39.75
CA HIS A 876 3.91 26.15 -40.17
C HIS A 876 2.85 26.52 -39.13
N HIS A 877 2.42 25.59 -38.29
CA HIS A 877 1.50 25.87 -37.19
C HIS A 877 2.25 26.40 -35.95
N GLN A 878 3.45 25.90 -35.69
CA GLN A 878 4.21 26.17 -34.48
C GLN A 878 4.89 27.54 -34.48
N ILE A 879 5.20 28.13 -35.66
CA ILE A 879 5.84 29.46 -35.77
C ILE A 879 4.97 30.57 -35.15
N PHE A 880 3.70 30.36 -34.96
CA PHE A 880 2.77 31.28 -34.30
C PHE A 880 2.63 31.01 -32.81
N ASP A 881 3.26 29.95 -32.29
CA ASP A 881 3.25 29.65 -30.84
C ASP A 881 4.25 30.55 -30.10
N LYS A 882 3.95 30.80 -28.82
CA LYS A 882 4.79 31.69 -27.97
C LYS A 882 6.18 31.10 -27.82
N PHE A 883 7.20 31.94 -28.02
CA PHE A 883 8.63 31.60 -27.88
C PHE A 883 9.14 30.54 -28.87
N PHE A 884 8.32 30.13 -29.84
CA PHE A 884 8.79 29.19 -30.86
C PHE A 884 9.81 29.86 -31.78
N GLN A 885 10.90 29.18 -32.04
CA GLN A 885 11.95 29.58 -33.00
C GLN A 885 12.34 28.36 -33.81
N ALA A 886 12.25 28.48 -35.15
CA ALA A 886 12.60 27.39 -36.06
C ALA A 886 14.09 27.00 -35.90
N GLN A 887 14.36 25.72 -35.57
CA GLN A 887 15.70 25.21 -35.35
C GLN A 887 16.39 24.94 -36.69
N HIS A 888 17.46 25.67 -36.96
CA HIS A 888 18.35 25.38 -38.09
C HIS A 888 19.67 24.78 -37.58
N GLN A 889 20.17 23.76 -38.27
CA GLN A 889 21.34 22.95 -37.90
C GLN A 889 22.70 23.67 -37.84
N ASN A 890 22.79 24.99 -38.03
CA ASN A 890 24.04 25.70 -38.03
C ASN A 890 24.15 26.67 -36.84
N MET A 891 25.20 26.50 -36.06
CA MET A 891 25.67 27.07 -34.78
C MET A 891 25.61 28.60 -34.58
N ARG A 892 24.61 29.33 -35.00
CA ARG A 892 24.40 30.72 -34.53
C ARG A 892 23.02 30.84 -33.89
N LYS A 893 23.02 31.30 -32.62
CA LYS A 893 21.82 31.56 -31.82
C LYS A 893 20.84 32.40 -32.67
N PRO A 894 19.56 31.93 -32.85
CA PRO A 894 18.60 32.68 -33.69
C PRO A 894 18.33 34.06 -33.06
N GLU A 895 18.33 35.09 -33.89
CA GLU A 895 18.03 36.50 -33.51
C GLU A 895 16.52 36.71 -33.45
N GLY A 896 15.92 36.66 -32.24
CA GLY A 896 14.50 36.95 -32.05
C GLY A 896 14.02 36.56 -30.68
N SER A 897 12.82 37.02 -30.25
CA SER A 897 12.17 36.65 -29.00
C SER A 897 11.18 35.47 -29.14
N GLY A 898 10.82 35.09 -30.40
CA GLY A 898 9.75 34.13 -30.62
C GLY A 898 8.35 34.62 -30.26
N LEU A 899 8.18 35.88 -29.87
CA LEU A 899 6.86 36.44 -29.49
C LEU A 899 6.21 37.26 -30.61
N GLY A 900 6.99 37.73 -31.62
CA GLY A 900 6.48 38.61 -32.65
C GLY A 900 5.34 38.02 -33.46
N LEU A 901 5.50 36.79 -34.00
CA LEU A 901 4.45 36.15 -34.79
C LEU A 901 3.21 35.76 -33.95
N ALA A 902 3.41 35.38 -32.68
CA ALA A 902 2.29 35.13 -31.76
C ALA A 902 1.45 36.40 -31.50
N ILE A 903 2.12 37.55 -31.29
CA ILE A 903 1.45 38.88 -31.17
C ILE A 903 0.75 39.23 -32.49
N THR A 904 1.41 39.03 -33.63
CA THR A 904 0.83 39.29 -34.96
C THR A 904 -0.42 38.49 -35.18
N LYS A 905 -0.43 37.21 -34.90
CA LYS A 905 -1.61 36.35 -34.97
C LYS A 905 -2.72 36.86 -34.07
N LYS A 906 -2.44 37.22 -32.84
CA LYS A 906 -3.43 37.73 -31.89
C LYS A 906 -4.02 39.07 -32.33
N LEU A 907 -3.21 39.98 -32.88
CA LEU A 907 -3.68 41.25 -33.44
C LEU A 907 -4.57 41.03 -34.66
N VAL A 908 -4.20 40.13 -35.55
CA VAL A 908 -5.05 39.76 -36.72
C VAL A 908 -6.36 39.13 -36.30
N GLU A 909 -6.33 38.19 -35.32
CA GLU A 909 -7.53 37.59 -34.74
C GLU A 909 -8.46 38.64 -34.09
N LEU A 910 -7.92 39.62 -33.37
CA LEU A 910 -8.70 40.73 -32.80
C LEU A 910 -9.32 41.59 -33.91
N HIS A 911 -8.71 41.72 -35.07
CA HIS A 911 -9.32 42.31 -36.24
C HIS A 911 -10.32 41.40 -36.94
N GLN A 912 -10.54 40.17 -36.40
CA GLN A 912 -11.42 39.16 -37.01
C GLN A 912 -10.88 38.62 -38.34
N GLY A 913 -9.56 38.73 -38.53
CA GLY A 913 -8.86 38.25 -39.70
C GLY A 913 -8.22 36.89 -39.47
N ARG A 914 -7.51 36.41 -40.49
CA ARG A 914 -6.78 35.15 -40.47
C ARG A 914 -5.35 35.39 -40.95
N ILE A 915 -4.37 34.71 -40.37
CA ILE A 915 -2.97 34.67 -40.79
C ILE A 915 -2.52 33.24 -41.03
N TRP A 916 -1.75 33.03 -42.13
CA TRP A 916 -1.11 31.75 -42.41
C TRP A 916 0.19 31.96 -43.17
N VAL A 917 0.97 30.89 -43.38
CA VAL A 917 2.22 30.91 -44.12
C VAL A 917 2.22 29.82 -45.18
N GLU A 918 2.82 30.14 -46.35
CA GLU A 918 3.18 29.19 -47.41
C GLU A 918 4.69 29.30 -47.61
N SER A 919 5.40 28.19 -47.33
CA SER A 919 6.86 28.19 -47.37
C SER A 919 7.40 26.78 -47.57
N ALA A 920 8.58 26.69 -48.17
CA ALA A 920 9.40 25.48 -48.21
C ALA A 920 10.86 25.84 -47.90
N PRO A 921 11.64 24.91 -47.34
CA PRO A 921 13.07 25.15 -47.11
C PRO A 921 13.80 25.64 -48.35
N GLU A 922 14.64 26.66 -48.23
CA GLU A 922 15.42 27.31 -49.28
C GLU A 922 14.60 27.98 -50.41
N GLN A 923 13.29 28.13 -50.28
CA GLN A 923 12.40 28.74 -51.29
C GLN A 923 11.74 30.05 -50.77
N GLY A 924 12.18 30.55 -49.64
CA GLY A 924 11.57 31.74 -49.00
C GLY A 924 10.25 31.46 -48.31
N ALA A 925 9.59 32.50 -47.84
CA ALA A 925 8.29 32.41 -47.16
C ALA A 925 7.30 33.46 -47.68
N ARG A 926 6.01 33.11 -47.67
CA ARG A 926 4.89 33.98 -47.96
C ARG A 926 3.94 33.98 -46.76
N PHE A 927 3.89 35.11 -46.09
CA PHE A 927 2.91 35.31 -45.02
C PHE A 927 1.67 36.03 -45.51
N PHE A 928 0.52 35.39 -45.37
CA PHE A 928 -0.75 35.92 -45.77
C PHE A 928 -1.53 36.41 -44.56
N VAL A 929 -2.13 37.59 -44.68
CA VAL A 929 -3.02 38.15 -43.68
C VAL A 929 -4.33 38.57 -44.39
N GLU A 930 -5.41 37.99 -43.98
CA GLU A 930 -6.76 38.27 -44.49
C GLU A 930 -7.51 39.10 -43.43
N LEU A 931 -8.01 40.26 -43.84
CA LEU A 931 -8.73 41.17 -42.94
C LEU A 931 -10.12 41.50 -43.55
N PRO A 932 -11.23 41.34 -42.81
CA PRO A 932 -12.59 41.58 -43.33
C PRO A 932 -12.87 43.08 -43.55
N LEU A 933 -13.55 43.40 -44.65
CA LEU A 933 -13.96 44.76 -44.98
C LEU A 933 -15.25 45.23 -44.28
N ALA A 934 -16.06 44.30 -43.81
CA ALA A 934 -17.25 44.60 -43.00
C ALA A 934 -17.18 43.82 -41.69
N PRO A 935 -17.59 44.42 -40.52
CA PRO A 935 -17.67 43.65 -39.30
C PRO A 935 -18.81 42.62 -39.48
N PRO A 936 -18.59 41.32 -39.13
CA PRO A 936 -19.66 40.33 -39.21
C PRO A 936 -20.80 40.75 -38.29
N VAL A 937 -22.04 40.68 -38.83
CA VAL A 937 -23.27 40.91 -38.08
C VAL A 937 -23.33 39.86 -36.98
N ARG A 938 -23.21 40.25 -35.69
CA ARG A 938 -23.42 39.33 -34.56
C ARG A 938 -24.85 38.78 -34.68
N ALA A 939 -24.99 37.53 -35.05
CA ALA A 939 -26.22 36.78 -34.86
C ALA A 939 -26.44 36.67 -33.33
N THR A 940 -27.36 37.53 -32.84
CA THR A 940 -27.90 37.42 -31.48
C THR A 940 -28.74 36.16 -31.43
N ALA A 941 -28.20 35.07 -30.89
CA ALA A 941 -29.00 33.91 -30.50
C ALA A 941 -30.01 34.37 -29.40
N PRO A 942 -31.29 34.07 -29.53
CA PRO A 942 -32.26 34.44 -28.50
C PRO A 942 -32.04 33.54 -27.28
N PHE A 943 -31.66 34.13 -26.15
CA PHE A 943 -31.79 33.50 -24.85
C PHE A 943 -33.24 33.22 -24.57
N SER A 944 -33.69 31.98 -24.70
CA SER A 944 -34.98 31.54 -24.15
C SER A 944 -34.76 31.15 -22.69
N THR A 945 -35.01 32.10 -21.81
CA THR A 945 -35.33 31.83 -20.41
C THR A 945 -36.74 31.25 -20.34
N SER A 946 -36.85 29.97 -19.99
CA SER A 946 -38.08 29.46 -19.40
C SER A 946 -37.70 28.67 -18.15
N TYR A 947 -37.70 29.39 -17.03
CA TYR A 947 -37.97 28.79 -15.74
C TYR A 947 -39.49 28.68 -15.59
N SER A 948 -39.99 27.48 -15.40
CA SER A 948 -41.23 27.20 -14.72
C SER A 948 -41.06 26.02 -13.79
N LEU A 949 -41.20 26.30 -12.49
CA LEU A 949 -41.67 25.54 -11.33
C LEU A 949 -41.43 24.02 -11.30
#